data_8d3821b502dcfb3ce846c8086e127c75
#
_entry.id   8d3821b502dcfb3ce846c8086e127c75
#
_cell.length_a   1.000
_cell.length_b   1.000
_cell.length_c   1.000
_cell.angle_alpha   90.00
_cell.angle_beta   90.00
_cell.angle_gamma   90.00
#
_symmetry.space_group_name_H-M   'P 1'
#
loop_
_entity.id
_entity.type
_entity.pdbx_description
1 polymer ?
#
loop_
_entity_poly.entity_id
_entity_poly.type
_entity_poly.pdbx_seq_one_letter_code
_entity_poly.pdbx_strand_id
1 'polypeptide(L)'
;MSIESVLHENRVFEPSADFVKNANVSGMSAYNALCKEATDDYQGFWAKLARELLVWNKPFTKTLNEDNAPFYKWFEDGELNVSANCLDRHLNTIPNKIAIIFEADDGSVINVTFKELYHRVCKFANGLKKLNLTIGDRVIIYLPMGIDAVVAMQACARLGLTHSVVFGGFSAKSLNERIIDAGAVAVITSDGQFRGGKALPLKPAVDEGIAMGGCASIKNVVVLKKTGQEIAWNTNNIWWHDLIAGQADTCEPVMLGAEHPLFLLYTSGSTGRPKGVQHSSAGYLLHAMNSMRWTFDVKDNDVFWCTADVGWITGHTYVAYGPLAMGVTQVVFEGIPTYPDAGRFWQMIQKHKVSIFYTAPTAIRSLIKAAETTASTHPKNFDLSSLRLLGSVGEPINPEAWMWYYENIGGSHCPVVDTFWQTETGGHVITPLPGATALVPSSCTLPFPGIDIDVVDETGKDVPWGTGGLLVIKKPWPSMIRTIYNDPERYKSSYYPIDLGGKTYLAGDGAVRDAKTGNFTIMGRIDDVLNVSGHRLGTMEIESALVSNPLVAEAAVVGKPHDIKGESVVAYVVLKGARPEGDELKKIVAQLRDWVGKEIGPIAKPDEIRFGDNLPKTRSGKIMRRLLRSLAKGEEITSDISTLDNPAILDQLKEVVK
;
A
#
# COMPACT_ATOMS: atom_id res chain seq x y z
N MET A 1 -26.15 0.03 14.58
CA MET A 1 -26.71 -1.06 13.73
C MET A 1 -25.56 -1.95 13.26
N SER A 2 -25.71 -3.27 13.36
CA SER A 2 -24.68 -4.23 12.92
C SER A 2 -24.58 -4.24 11.39
N ILE A 3 -23.36 -4.41 10.87
CA ILE A 3 -23.12 -4.73 9.46
C ILE A 3 -23.32 -6.26 9.35
N GLU A 4 -24.16 -6.71 8.43
CA GLU A 4 -24.38 -8.16 8.23
C GLU A 4 -23.32 -8.71 7.28
N SER A 5 -22.58 -9.75 7.70
CA SER A 5 -21.68 -10.52 6.83
C SER A 5 -22.38 -11.77 6.35
N VAL A 6 -22.37 -12.01 5.06
CA VAL A 6 -23.06 -13.12 4.39
C VAL A 6 -22.09 -14.04 3.64
N LEU A 7 -20.80 -13.66 3.55
CA LEU A 7 -19.75 -14.50 2.97
C LEU A 7 -19.34 -15.58 3.99
N HIS A 8 -19.58 -16.86 3.63
CA HIS A 8 -19.15 -18.02 4.41
C HIS A 8 -18.01 -18.74 3.68
N GLU A 9 -16.75 -18.42 4.05
CA GLU A 9 -15.58 -19.16 3.58
C GLU A 9 -15.24 -20.27 4.56
N ASN A 10 -15.22 -21.51 4.08
CA ASN A 10 -14.97 -22.69 4.89
C ASN A 10 -13.62 -23.35 4.64
N ARG A 11 -12.88 -22.90 3.61
CA ARG A 11 -11.56 -23.45 3.29
C ARG A 11 -10.53 -22.90 4.27
N VAL A 12 -9.79 -23.79 4.90
CA VAL A 12 -8.75 -23.48 5.87
C VAL A 12 -7.47 -24.19 5.46
N PHE A 13 -6.36 -23.46 5.43
CA PHE A 13 -5.06 -23.98 5.05
C PHE A 13 -4.12 -23.86 6.25
N GLU A 14 -3.85 -24.98 6.90
CA GLU A 14 -2.93 -25.03 8.03
C GLU A 14 -1.47 -24.82 7.55
N PRO A 15 -0.61 -24.20 8.34
CA PRO A 15 0.81 -24.11 8.04
C PRO A 15 1.43 -25.51 7.88
N SER A 16 2.25 -25.69 6.84
CA SER A 16 2.96 -26.96 6.67
C SER A 16 3.97 -27.21 7.79
N ALA A 17 4.20 -28.46 8.17
CA ALA A 17 5.15 -28.81 9.24
C ALA A 17 6.56 -28.27 8.97
N ASP A 18 7.00 -28.29 7.70
CA ASP A 18 8.30 -27.78 7.31
C ASP A 18 8.38 -26.24 7.45
N PHE A 19 7.29 -25.54 7.12
CA PHE A 19 7.26 -24.09 7.28
C PHE A 19 7.27 -23.71 8.77
N VAL A 20 6.42 -24.37 9.57
CA VAL A 20 6.36 -24.18 11.05
C VAL A 20 7.75 -24.36 11.68
N LYS A 21 8.45 -25.45 11.33
CA LYS A 21 9.76 -25.79 11.90
C LYS A 21 10.80 -24.67 11.72
N ASN A 22 10.75 -23.96 10.58
CA ASN A 22 11.75 -22.98 10.19
C ASN A 22 11.28 -21.52 10.35
N ALA A 23 10.04 -21.32 10.77
CA ALA A 23 9.46 -19.99 10.88
C ALA A 23 10.01 -19.16 12.04
N ASN A 24 10.09 -17.84 11.84
CA ASN A 24 10.45 -16.89 12.91
C ASN A 24 9.40 -16.87 14.05
N VAL A 25 8.13 -17.14 13.72
CA VAL A 25 7.06 -17.42 14.68
C VAL A 25 6.55 -18.83 14.41
N SER A 26 7.01 -19.78 15.22
CA SER A 26 6.79 -21.22 15.01
C SER A 26 5.57 -21.72 15.78
N GLY A 27 4.45 -21.90 15.08
CA GLY A 27 3.19 -22.41 15.59
C GLY A 27 2.38 -21.41 16.43
N MET A 28 1.11 -21.75 16.65
CA MET A 28 0.17 -20.92 17.41
C MET A 28 0.61 -20.66 18.86
N SER A 29 1.37 -21.55 19.48
CA SER A 29 1.91 -21.32 20.82
C SER A 29 2.87 -20.16 20.88
N ALA A 30 3.72 -19.98 19.86
CA ALA A 30 4.62 -18.84 19.76
C ALA A 30 3.86 -17.54 19.49
N TYR A 31 2.86 -17.57 18.59
CA TYR A 31 1.98 -16.43 18.36
C TYR A 31 1.27 -16.00 19.65
N ASN A 32 0.67 -16.94 20.36
CA ASN A 32 -0.05 -16.67 21.61
C ASN A 32 0.89 -16.13 22.69
N ALA A 33 2.14 -16.61 22.77
CA ALA A 33 3.13 -16.12 23.69
C ALA A 33 3.49 -14.65 23.43
N LEU A 34 3.68 -14.25 22.15
CA LEU A 34 3.90 -12.87 21.76
C LEU A 34 2.72 -11.97 22.10
N CYS A 35 1.49 -12.40 21.80
CA CYS A 35 0.28 -11.66 22.16
C CYS A 35 0.13 -11.51 23.68
N LYS A 36 0.43 -12.57 24.45
CA LYS A 36 0.40 -12.51 25.90
C LYS A 36 1.46 -11.56 26.45
N GLU A 37 2.69 -11.63 25.98
CA GLU A 37 3.77 -10.69 26.38
C GLU A 37 3.34 -9.23 26.15
N ALA A 38 2.77 -8.94 24.97
CA ALA A 38 2.26 -7.61 24.65
C ALA A 38 1.06 -7.18 25.52
N THR A 39 0.24 -8.13 25.98
CA THR A 39 -0.89 -7.84 26.87
C THR A 39 -0.43 -7.58 28.30
N ASP A 40 0.51 -8.40 28.81
CA ASP A 40 0.99 -8.35 30.18
C ASP A 40 1.88 -7.11 30.44
N ASP A 41 2.75 -6.76 29.46
CA ASP A 41 3.63 -5.58 29.52
C ASP A 41 3.76 -4.91 28.14
N TYR A 42 2.79 -4.08 27.81
CA TYR A 42 2.68 -3.45 26.50
C TYR A 42 3.89 -2.59 26.13
N GLN A 43 4.33 -1.76 27.06
CA GLN A 43 5.49 -0.89 26.81
C GLN A 43 6.79 -1.69 26.80
N GLY A 44 6.95 -2.66 27.67
CA GLY A 44 8.12 -3.55 27.70
C GLY A 44 8.25 -4.38 26.43
N PHE A 45 7.14 -4.89 25.88
CA PHE A 45 7.11 -5.61 24.62
C PHE A 45 7.70 -4.78 23.47
N TRP A 46 7.21 -3.57 23.25
CA TRP A 46 7.72 -2.69 22.20
C TRP A 46 9.14 -2.19 22.48
N ALA A 47 9.46 -1.92 23.74
CA ALA A 47 10.82 -1.52 24.14
C ALA A 47 11.85 -2.61 23.86
N LYS A 48 11.53 -3.87 24.15
CA LYS A 48 12.36 -5.04 23.84
C LYS A 48 12.63 -5.13 22.33
N LEU A 49 11.59 -5.09 21.51
CA LEU A 49 11.71 -5.14 20.06
C LEU A 49 12.53 -3.97 19.49
N ALA A 50 12.33 -2.76 20.02
CA ALA A 50 13.07 -1.58 19.59
C ALA A 50 14.57 -1.67 19.94
N ARG A 51 14.93 -2.24 21.09
CA ARG A 51 16.34 -2.47 21.44
C ARG A 51 16.97 -3.60 20.65
N GLU A 52 16.19 -4.60 20.25
CA GLU A 52 16.66 -5.74 19.48
C GLU A 52 16.88 -5.36 18.01
N LEU A 53 15.95 -4.67 17.39
CA LEU A 53 15.92 -4.46 15.94
C LEU A 53 16.62 -3.17 15.49
N LEU A 54 16.53 -2.09 16.28
CA LEU A 54 17.08 -0.79 15.90
C LEU A 54 18.48 -0.54 16.45
N VAL A 55 19.33 0.07 15.64
CA VAL A 55 20.62 0.57 16.05
C VAL A 55 20.46 2.02 16.52
N TRP A 56 20.68 2.23 17.80
CA TRP A 56 20.55 3.52 18.48
C TRP A 56 21.88 4.21 18.65
N ASN A 57 21.95 5.50 18.31
CA ASN A 57 23.06 6.37 18.73
C ASN A 57 22.96 6.72 20.21
N LYS A 58 21.76 7.08 20.64
CA LYS A 58 21.42 7.28 22.05
C LYS A 58 20.20 6.40 22.36
N PRO A 59 20.34 5.37 23.21
CA PRO A 59 19.22 4.55 23.63
C PRO A 59 18.14 5.38 24.33
N PHE A 60 16.87 5.05 24.07
CA PHE A 60 15.74 5.66 24.76
C PHE A 60 15.57 5.14 26.19
N THR A 61 14.98 5.95 27.05
CA THR A 61 14.55 5.58 28.40
C THR A 61 13.03 5.60 28.55
N LYS A 62 12.33 6.45 27.77
CA LYS A 62 10.88 6.58 27.75
C LYS A 62 10.31 5.88 26.51
N THR A 63 9.59 4.78 26.72
CA THR A 63 9.04 3.97 25.61
C THR A 63 7.85 4.64 24.94
N LEU A 64 6.83 5.04 25.72
CA LEU A 64 5.60 5.65 25.25
C LEU A 64 5.29 6.90 26.09
N ASN A 65 4.94 7.98 25.41
CA ASN A 65 4.42 9.21 26.03
C ASN A 65 2.97 9.43 25.56
N GLU A 66 2.04 9.42 26.53
CA GLU A 66 0.60 9.59 26.33
C GLU A 66 0.06 10.92 26.89
N ASP A 67 0.94 11.80 27.38
CA ASP A 67 0.55 13.05 28.07
C ASP A 67 -0.33 13.98 27.22
N ASN A 68 -0.19 13.90 25.88
CA ASN A 68 -0.94 14.69 24.92
C ASN A 68 -1.77 13.81 23.96
N ALA A 69 -2.39 12.72 24.47
CA ALA A 69 -3.24 11.85 23.63
C ALA A 69 -4.32 12.67 22.90
N PRO A 70 -4.61 12.37 21.63
CA PRO A 70 -4.12 11.27 20.83
C PRO A 70 -2.79 11.52 20.07
N PHE A 71 -2.03 12.55 20.42
CA PHE A 71 -0.71 12.83 19.86
C PHE A 71 0.35 12.05 20.64
N TYR A 72 0.44 10.76 20.40
CA TYR A 72 1.36 9.86 21.07
C TYR A 72 2.79 10.03 20.55
N LYS A 73 3.78 9.80 21.44
CA LYS A 73 5.20 9.75 21.07
C LYS A 73 5.83 8.45 21.56
N TRP A 74 6.68 7.88 20.71
CA TRP A 74 7.37 6.63 20.99
C TRP A 74 8.88 6.83 21.02
N PHE A 75 9.52 6.30 22.05
CA PHE A 75 11.00 6.34 22.21
C PHE A 75 11.56 7.77 22.23
N GLU A 76 10.80 8.72 22.79
CA GLU A 76 10.93 10.17 22.61
C GLU A 76 12.35 10.73 22.86
N ASP A 77 13.10 10.18 23.84
CA ASP A 77 14.42 10.62 24.22
C ASP A 77 15.57 9.82 23.56
N GLY A 78 15.25 8.88 22.68
CA GLY A 78 16.18 8.12 21.86
C GLY A 78 16.62 8.86 20.60
N GLU A 79 17.83 8.56 20.11
CA GLU A 79 18.36 9.12 18.87
C GLU A 79 18.89 8.03 17.96
N LEU A 80 18.56 8.13 16.66
CA LEU A 80 19.02 7.23 15.61
C LEU A 80 18.98 7.93 14.24
N ASN A 81 19.47 7.24 13.21
CA ASN A 81 19.24 7.63 11.82
C ASN A 81 18.66 6.44 11.05
N VAL A 82 17.57 6.67 10.29
CA VAL A 82 16.87 5.61 9.54
C VAL A 82 17.76 5.09 8.42
N SER A 83 18.45 5.96 7.66
CA SER A 83 19.34 5.53 6.58
C SER A 83 20.53 4.72 7.11
N ALA A 84 21.09 5.10 8.27
CA ALA A 84 22.13 4.30 8.91
C ALA A 84 21.63 2.90 9.32
N ASN A 85 20.39 2.80 9.79
CA ASN A 85 19.75 1.52 10.08
C ASN A 85 19.46 0.68 8.83
N CYS A 86 19.31 1.30 7.66
CA CYS A 86 19.09 0.60 6.38
C CYS A 86 20.39 0.21 5.68
N LEU A 87 21.48 0.94 5.85
CA LEU A 87 22.68 0.81 5.05
C LEU A 87 23.94 0.57 5.89
N ASP A 88 24.32 1.51 6.75
CA ASP A 88 25.59 1.50 7.49
C ASP A 88 25.74 0.24 8.33
N ARG A 89 24.68 -0.20 9.00
CA ARG A 89 24.70 -1.41 9.84
C ARG A 89 25.13 -2.68 9.11
N HIS A 90 25.01 -2.70 7.78
CA HIS A 90 25.32 -3.87 6.94
C HIS A 90 26.74 -3.84 6.37
N LEU A 91 27.43 -2.69 6.43
CA LEU A 91 28.73 -2.53 5.75
C LEU A 91 29.83 -3.43 6.29
N ASN A 92 29.75 -3.81 7.58
CA ASN A 92 30.74 -4.69 8.20
C ASN A 92 30.41 -6.18 8.06
N THR A 93 29.17 -6.53 7.74
CA THR A 93 28.71 -7.92 7.72
C THR A 93 28.38 -8.44 6.33
N ILE A 94 27.67 -7.65 5.53
CA ILE A 94 27.17 -8.05 4.21
C ILE A 94 27.40 -6.97 3.11
N PRO A 95 28.55 -6.28 3.06
CA PRO A 95 28.76 -5.15 2.14
C PRO A 95 28.58 -5.52 0.67
N ASN A 96 28.93 -6.75 0.30
CA ASN A 96 28.89 -7.25 -1.08
C ASN A 96 27.59 -8.01 -1.42
N LYS A 97 26.68 -8.20 -0.45
CA LYS A 97 25.37 -8.76 -0.73
C LYS A 97 24.58 -7.81 -1.61
N ILE A 98 23.87 -8.34 -2.61
CA ILE A 98 22.98 -7.55 -3.45
C ILE A 98 21.85 -7.01 -2.57
N ALA A 99 21.72 -5.70 -2.52
CA ALA A 99 20.60 -5.02 -1.86
C ALA A 99 19.42 -4.87 -2.83
N ILE A 100 19.69 -4.47 -4.08
CA ILE A 100 18.68 -4.24 -5.11
C ILE A 100 19.07 -4.97 -6.40
N ILE A 101 18.14 -5.76 -6.91
CA ILE A 101 18.09 -6.24 -8.30
C ILE A 101 17.11 -5.31 -9.00
N PHE A 102 17.59 -4.36 -9.76
CA PHE A 102 16.73 -3.47 -10.54
C PHE A 102 16.51 -4.04 -11.93
N GLU A 103 15.24 -4.15 -12.34
CA GLU A 103 14.89 -4.47 -13.71
C GLU A 103 14.10 -3.32 -14.35
N ALA A 104 14.64 -2.79 -15.45
CA ALA A 104 14.04 -1.70 -16.20
C ALA A 104 12.85 -2.18 -17.06
N ASP A 105 12.08 -1.24 -17.59
CA ASP A 105 10.94 -1.52 -18.47
C ASP A 105 11.33 -2.35 -19.70
N ASP A 106 12.52 -2.13 -20.26
CA ASP A 106 13.06 -2.87 -21.40
C ASP A 106 13.67 -4.25 -21.06
N GLY A 107 13.70 -4.63 -19.78
CA GLY A 107 14.26 -5.89 -19.30
C GLY A 107 15.75 -5.87 -18.98
N SER A 108 16.43 -4.75 -19.13
CA SER A 108 17.81 -4.60 -18.66
C SER A 108 17.87 -4.66 -17.14
N VAL A 109 18.97 -5.24 -16.61
CA VAL A 109 19.12 -5.50 -15.17
C VAL A 109 20.36 -4.82 -14.62
N ILE A 110 20.23 -4.20 -13.46
CA ILE A 110 21.33 -3.64 -12.67
C ILE A 110 21.28 -4.22 -11.27
N ASN A 111 22.35 -4.86 -10.84
CA ASN A 111 22.51 -5.34 -9.46
C ASN A 111 23.30 -4.28 -8.66
N VAL A 112 22.82 -3.94 -7.48
CA VAL A 112 23.45 -2.97 -6.58
C VAL A 112 23.66 -3.62 -5.22
N THR A 113 24.91 -3.70 -4.78
CA THR A 113 25.25 -4.21 -3.43
C THR A 113 24.92 -3.19 -2.34
N PHE A 114 24.87 -3.62 -1.08
CA PHE A 114 24.67 -2.70 0.06
C PHE A 114 25.75 -1.61 0.09
N LYS A 115 27.01 -1.95 -0.18
CA LYS A 115 28.09 -1.00 -0.25
C LYS A 115 27.92 0.01 -1.39
N GLU A 116 27.56 -0.44 -2.58
CA GLU A 116 27.32 0.45 -3.72
C GLU A 116 26.12 1.35 -3.50
N LEU A 117 25.04 0.84 -2.90
CA LEU A 117 23.88 1.63 -2.55
C LEU A 117 24.23 2.70 -1.51
N TYR A 118 24.98 2.34 -0.47
CA TYR A 118 25.52 3.28 0.52
C TYR A 118 26.32 4.40 -0.15
N HIS A 119 27.25 4.08 -1.06
CA HIS A 119 28.06 5.07 -1.78
C HIS A 119 27.18 6.02 -2.62
N ARG A 120 26.16 5.48 -3.33
CA ARG A 120 25.22 6.30 -4.11
C ARG A 120 24.43 7.24 -3.20
N VAL A 121 23.92 6.76 -2.08
CA VAL A 121 23.19 7.56 -1.09
C VAL A 121 24.08 8.64 -0.49
N CYS A 122 25.32 8.32 -0.12
CA CYS A 122 26.26 9.30 0.43
C CYS A 122 26.63 10.40 -0.57
N LYS A 123 26.91 10.06 -1.83
CA LYS A 123 27.18 11.04 -2.88
C LYS A 123 26.00 11.99 -3.08
N PHE A 124 24.80 11.44 -3.14
CA PHE A 124 23.59 12.26 -3.32
C PHE A 124 23.30 13.12 -2.08
N ALA A 125 23.47 12.58 -0.87
CA ALA A 125 23.33 13.33 0.37
C ALA A 125 24.34 14.50 0.44
N ASN A 126 25.62 14.27 0.07
CA ASN A 126 26.61 15.33 -0.01
C ASN A 126 26.26 16.38 -1.06
N GLY A 127 25.65 15.98 -2.18
CA GLY A 127 25.09 16.90 -3.18
C GLY A 127 23.98 17.76 -2.58
N LEU A 128 23.02 17.15 -1.88
CA LEU A 128 21.91 17.88 -1.23
C LEU A 128 22.41 18.89 -0.18
N LYS A 129 23.48 18.60 0.55
CA LYS A 129 24.10 19.57 1.50
C LYS A 129 24.51 20.86 0.80
N LYS A 130 24.94 20.82 -0.48
CA LYS A 130 25.29 22.03 -1.23
C LYS A 130 24.10 22.91 -1.58
N LEU A 131 22.89 22.40 -1.48
CA LEU A 131 21.66 23.16 -1.72
C LEU A 131 21.21 23.97 -0.50
N ASN A 132 22.00 23.99 0.58
CA ASN A 132 21.72 24.66 1.84
C ASN A 132 20.37 24.23 2.45
N LEU A 133 20.03 22.95 2.31
CA LEU A 133 18.87 22.35 2.98
C LEU A 133 19.21 22.10 4.46
N THR A 134 18.23 22.29 5.33
CA THR A 134 18.36 22.15 6.78
C THR A 134 17.50 21.00 7.32
N ILE A 135 17.85 20.47 8.48
CA ILE A 135 17.07 19.43 9.17
C ILE A 135 15.60 19.86 9.26
N GLY A 136 14.69 18.96 8.88
CA GLY A 136 13.24 19.22 8.88
C GLY A 136 12.72 19.92 7.62
N ASP A 137 13.57 20.34 6.69
CA ASP A 137 13.13 20.83 5.39
C ASP A 137 12.39 19.71 4.62
N ARG A 138 11.30 20.10 3.92
CA ARG A 138 10.51 19.15 3.12
C ARG A 138 11.00 19.15 1.68
N VAL A 139 11.16 17.94 1.14
CA VAL A 139 11.63 17.69 -0.23
C VAL A 139 10.60 16.84 -0.96
N ILE A 140 10.09 17.33 -2.09
CA ILE A 140 9.24 16.54 -2.97
C ILE A 140 10.13 15.62 -3.83
N ILE A 141 9.76 14.34 -3.89
CA ILE A 141 10.39 13.35 -4.78
C ILE A 141 9.34 12.93 -5.81
N TYR A 142 9.56 13.30 -7.07
CA TYR A 142 8.70 12.96 -8.20
C TYR A 142 9.55 12.24 -9.27
N LEU A 143 9.89 10.99 -8.94
CA LEU A 143 10.77 10.13 -9.74
C LEU A 143 10.02 8.86 -10.18
N PRO A 144 10.45 8.24 -11.28
CA PRO A 144 9.99 6.89 -11.62
C PRO A 144 10.49 5.88 -10.58
N MET A 145 9.81 4.73 -10.50
CA MET A 145 10.26 3.61 -9.70
C MET A 145 11.66 3.17 -10.15
N GLY A 146 12.59 3.06 -9.20
CA GLY A 146 13.95 2.69 -9.52
C GLY A 146 14.93 2.91 -8.38
N ILE A 147 16.22 2.63 -8.67
CA ILE A 147 17.30 2.80 -7.72
C ILE A 147 17.39 4.25 -7.23
N ASP A 148 17.25 5.22 -8.14
CA ASP A 148 17.43 6.64 -7.84
C ASP A 148 16.33 7.18 -6.92
N ALA A 149 15.10 6.66 -7.01
CA ALA A 149 14.04 6.99 -6.08
C ALA A 149 14.38 6.52 -4.65
N VAL A 150 14.88 5.29 -4.51
CA VAL A 150 15.34 4.75 -3.21
C VAL A 150 16.53 5.56 -2.68
N VAL A 151 17.49 5.91 -3.54
CA VAL A 151 18.64 6.75 -3.17
C VAL A 151 18.19 8.12 -2.67
N ALA A 152 17.23 8.76 -3.34
CA ALA A 152 16.71 10.07 -2.92
C ALA A 152 16.03 10.00 -1.54
N MET A 153 15.19 8.98 -1.30
CA MET A 153 14.52 8.76 -0.02
C MET A 153 15.53 8.52 1.11
N GLN A 154 16.50 7.64 0.88
CA GLN A 154 17.54 7.32 1.87
C GLN A 154 18.48 8.52 2.14
N ALA A 155 18.80 9.32 1.14
CA ALA A 155 19.61 10.52 1.32
C ALA A 155 18.88 11.59 2.14
N CYS A 156 17.59 11.80 1.88
CA CYS A 156 16.76 12.66 2.72
C CYS A 156 16.74 12.18 4.18
N ALA A 157 16.47 10.90 4.41
CA ALA A 157 16.49 10.29 5.75
C ALA A 157 17.87 10.45 6.43
N ARG A 158 18.96 10.29 5.68
CA ARG A 158 20.33 10.46 6.18
C ARG A 158 20.62 11.85 6.72
N LEU A 159 20.05 12.87 6.08
CA LEU A 159 20.26 14.28 6.41
C LEU A 159 19.20 14.87 7.35
N GLY A 160 18.17 14.11 7.72
CA GLY A 160 17.05 14.61 8.50
C GLY A 160 16.11 15.52 7.71
N LEU A 161 16.08 15.37 6.37
CA LEU A 161 15.09 16.01 5.52
C LEU A 161 13.81 15.16 5.51
N THR A 162 12.67 15.82 5.62
CA THR A 162 11.36 15.14 5.53
C THR A 162 10.95 15.04 4.07
N HIS A 163 11.03 13.84 3.49
CA HIS A 163 10.63 13.68 2.09
C HIS A 163 9.11 13.49 1.93
N SER A 164 8.61 13.86 0.77
CA SER A 164 7.26 13.54 0.31
C SER A 164 7.33 13.02 -1.11
N VAL A 165 7.09 11.72 -1.26
CA VAL A 165 7.11 11.08 -2.58
C VAL A 165 5.76 11.27 -3.24
N VAL A 166 5.77 11.72 -4.49
CA VAL A 166 4.60 11.84 -5.34
C VAL A 166 4.75 10.84 -6.48
N PHE A 167 3.72 10.04 -6.72
CA PHE A 167 3.73 9.02 -7.77
C PHE A 167 4.03 9.62 -9.15
N GLY A 168 5.01 9.06 -9.85
CA GLY A 168 5.47 9.50 -11.16
C GLY A 168 4.40 9.35 -12.26
N GLY A 169 3.54 10.33 -12.37
CA GLY A 169 2.40 10.33 -13.27
C GLY A 169 1.20 11.08 -12.72
N PHE A 170 1.30 11.63 -11.50
CA PHE A 170 0.31 12.60 -11.02
C PHE A 170 0.40 13.90 -11.83
N SER A 171 -0.72 14.62 -11.89
CA SER A 171 -0.84 15.87 -12.63
C SER A 171 -0.02 17.01 -11.99
N ALA A 172 0.24 18.05 -12.78
CA ALA A 172 0.83 19.31 -12.33
C ALA A 172 0.08 19.92 -11.13
N LYS A 173 -1.27 19.88 -11.15
CA LYS A 173 -2.12 20.34 -10.05
C LYS A 173 -1.86 19.54 -8.77
N SER A 174 -1.80 18.23 -8.87
CA SER A 174 -1.50 17.37 -7.71
C SER A 174 -0.11 17.64 -7.12
N LEU A 175 0.87 17.96 -7.95
CA LEU A 175 2.20 18.39 -7.50
C LEU A 175 2.15 19.74 -6.81
N ASN A 176 1.50 20.74 -7.42
CA ASN A 176 1.34 22.09 -6.87
C ASN A 176 0.73 22.05 -5.46
N GLU A 177 -0.42 21.35 -5.30
CA GLU A 177 -1.10 21.23 -4.02
C GLU A 177 -0.19 20.64 -2.92
N ARG A 178 0.60 19.60 -3.25
CA ARG A 178 1.53 18.96 -2.31
C ARG A 178 2.75 19.82 -1.98
N ILE A 179 3.29 20.52 -2.97
CA ILE A 179 4.40 21.48 -2.76
C ILE A 179 3.96 22.58 -1.78
N ILE A 180 2.77 23.14 -1.99
CA ILE A 180 2.23 24.21 -1.16
C ILE A 180 1.96 23.72 0.25
N ASP A 181 1.20 22.62 0.40
CA ASP A 181 0.81 22.07 1.70
C ASP A 181 2.02 21.64 2.53
N ALA A 182 2.98 20.93 1.91
CA ALA A 182 4.23 20.55 2.57
C ALA A 182 5.13 21.75 2.88
N GLY A 183 4.96 22.89 2.21
CA GLY A 183 5.92 23.99 2.24
C GLY A 183 7.29 23.51 1.77
N ALA A 184 7.33 22.70 0.70
CA ALA A 184 8.54 22.08 0.22
C ALA A 184 9.53 23.13 -0.32
N VAL A 185 10.83 22.89 -0.11
CA VAL A 185 11.90 23.82 -0.51
C VAL A 185 12.71 23.33 -1.70
N ALA A 186 12.59 22.05 -2.04
CA ALA A 186 13.25 21.44 -3.21
C ALA A 186 12.35 20.37 -3.83
N VAL A 187 12.53 20.16 -5.13
CA VAL A 187 11.93 19.05 -5.89
C VAL A 187 13.03 18.21 -6.51
N ILE A 188 12.93 16.89 -6.38
CA ILE A 188 13.79 15.93 -7.08
C ILE A 188 12.90 15.24 -8.11
N THR A 189 13.25 15.33 -9.38
CA THR A 189 12.48 14.78 -10.51
C THR A 189 13.40 14.19 -11.58
N SER A 190 12.84 13.77 -12.70
CA SER A 190 13.58 13.34 -13.89
C SER A 190 13.03 13.99 -15.16
N ASP A 191 13.80 13.97 -16.24
CA ASP A 191 13.34 14.39 -17.57
C ASP A 191 12.10 13.61 -17.99
N GLY A 192 12.05 12.31 -17.72
CA GLY A 192 10.94 11.42 -18.02
C GLY A 192 11.08 10.06 -17.35
N GLN A 193 10.20 9.13 -17.71
CA GLN A 193 10.19 7.74 -17.27
C GLN A 193 9.90 6.79 -18.44
N PHE A 194 10.39 5.56 -18.33
CA PHE A 194 9.95 4.48 -19.22
C PHE A 194 8.80 3.71 -18.57
N ARG A 195 7.74 3.46 -19.35
CA ARG A 195 6.59 2.70 -18.85
C ARG A 195 5.83 2.04 -20.00
N GLY A 196 5.79 0.71 -20.03
CA GLY A 196 5.10 -0.05 -21.07
C GLY A 196 5.66 0.19 -22.47
N GLY A 197 6.98 0.28 -22.61
CA GLY A 197 7.70 0.53 -23.86
C GLY A 197 7.66 1.99 -24.33
N LYS A 198 7.15 2.92 -23.51
CA LYS A 198 7.04 4.34 -23.88
C LYS A 198 7.87 5.22 -22.96
N ALA A 199 8.48 6.25 -23.53
CA ALA A 199 9.07 7.34 -22.76
C ALA A 199 8.01 8.41 -22.48
N LEU A 200 7.70 8.62 -21.19
CA LEU A 200 6.69 9.59 -20.75
C LEU A 200 7.39 10.76 -20.03
N PRO A 201 7.01 12.01 -20.30
CA PRO A 201 7.63 13.18 -19.67
C PRO A 201 7.22 13.29 -18.20
N LEU A 202 8.16 13.72 -17.32
CA LEU A 202 7.88 14.05 -15.90
C LEU A 202 8.18 15.52 -15.58
N LYS A 203 9.35 16.05 -16.00
CA LYS A 203 9.77 17.43 -15.73
C LYS A 203 8.73 18.49 -16.14
N PRO A 204 8.02 18.38 -17.28
CA PRO A 204 6.99 19.36 -17.65
C PRO A 204 5.87 19.50 -16.62
N ALA A 205 5.45 18.41 -15.97
CA ALA A 205 4.43 18.47 -14.92
C ALA A 205 4.92 19.22 -13.67
N VAL A 206 6.21 19.11 -13.35
CA VAL A 206 6.84 19.87 -12.26
C VAL A 206 6.86 21.36 -12.61
N ASP A 207 7.28 21.72 -13.82
CA ASP A 207 7.35 23.12 -14.27
C ASP A 207 5.97 23.78 -14.28
N GLU A 208 4.98 23.08 -14.83
CA GLU A 208 3.58 23.54 -14.83
C GLU A 208 3.05 23.69 -13.40
N GLY A 209 3.30 22.70 -12.52
CA GLY A 209 2.86 22.75 -11.13
C GLY A 209 3.47 23.94 -10.37
N ILE A 210 4.74 24.25 -10.57
CA ILE A 210 5.40 25.43 -9.98
C ILE A 210 4.82 26.72 -10.58
N ALA A 211 4.57 26.77 -11.88
CA ALA A 211 4.02 27.92 -12.58
C ALA A 211 2.57 28.27 -12.19
N MET A 212 1.81 27.33 -11.65
CA MET A 212 0.46 27.56 -11.10
C MET A 212 0.46 28.54 -9.92
N GLY A 213 1.63 28.84 -9.34
CA GLY A 213 1.79 29.76 -8.22
C GLY A 213 1.76 29.07 -6.85
N GLY A 214 2.05 29.86 -5.79
CA GLY A 214 2.11 29.35 -4.41
C GLY A 214 3.39 28.59 -4.05
N CYS A 215 4.28 28.31 -5.02
CA CYS A 215 5.49 27.51 -4.87
C CYS A 215 6.78 28.34 -4.68
N ALA A 216 6.70 29.55 -4.18
CA ALA A 216 7.85 30.45 -3.97
C ALA A 216 8.90 29.89 -2.99
N SER A 217 8.55 28.89 -2.18
CA SER A 217 9.46 28.17 -1.29
C SER A 217 10.47 27.30 -2.05
N ILE A 218 10.17 26.86 -3.28
CA ILE A 218 11.06 26.00 -4.08
C ILE A 218 12.29 26.79 -4.52
N LYS A 219 13.44 26.41 -3.99
CA LYS A 219 14.74 27.03 -4.30
C LYS A 219 15.48 26.27 -5.41
N ASN A 220 15.34 24.94 -5.42
CA ASN A 220 16.08 24.06 -6.32
C ASN A 220 15.19 22.96 -6.89
N VAL A 221 15.40 22.60 -8.15
CA VAL A 221 14.83 21.43 -8.82
C VAL A 221 15.96 20.55 -9.32
N VAL A 222 16.15 19.39 -8.70
CA VAL A 222 17.17 18.41 -9.11
C VAL A 222 16.57 17.49 -10.15
N VAL A 223 17.20 17.35 -11.30
CA VAL A 223 16.67 16.62 -12.46
C VAL A 223 17.57 15.44 -12.81
N LEU A 224 17.05 14.23 -12.71
CA LEU A 224 17.68 13.01 -13.18
C LEU A 224 17.52 12.90 -14.70
N LYS A 225 18.60 12.69 -15.43
CA LYS A 225 18.56 12.38 -16.86
C LYS A 225 18.29 10.88 -17.04
N LYS A 226 17.05 10.53 -17.34
CA LYS A 226 16.58 9.13 -17.46
C LYS A 226 16.28 8.74 -18.90
N THR A 227 15.46 9.53 -19.58
CA THR A 227 14.99 9.24 -20.95
C THR A 227 15.78 9.97 -22.03
N GLY A 228 16.47 11.04 -21.68
CA GLY A 228 17.17 11.89 -22.63
C GLY A 228 16.27 12.80 -23.46
N GLN A 229 14.99 12.92 -23.09
CA GLN A 229 14.07 13.86 -23.75
C GLN A 229 14.50 15.31 -23.52
N GLU A 230 14.23 16.16 -24.51
CA GLU A 230 14.41 17.60 -24.34
C GLU A 230 13.41 18.14 -23.32
N ILE A 231 13.91 18.98 -22.41
CA ILE A 231 13.13 19.60 -21.33
C ILE A 231 13.43 21.09 -21.26
N ALA A 232 12.47 21.88 -20.84
CA ALA A 232 12.70 23.28 -20.48
C ALA A 232 13.67 23.35 -19.28
N TRP A 233 14.60 24.33 -19.31
CA TRP A 233 15.61 24.49 -18.29
C TRP A 233 15.49 25.84 -17.61
N ASN A 234 15.16 25.84 -16.33
CA ASN A 234 15.03 27.05 -15.53
C ASN A 234 16.32 27.31 -14.71
N THR A 235 16.51 28.53 -14.24
CA THR A 235 17.71 28.95 -13.51
C THR A 235 17.94 28.21 -12.20
N ASN A 236 16.90 27.64 -11.59
CA ASN A 236 16.98 26.85 -10.35
C ASN A 236 17.09 25.33 -10.60
N ASN A 237 17.25 24.92 -11.86
CA ASN A 237 17.41 23.51 -12.20
C ASN A 237 18.89 23.09 -12.09
N ILE A 238 19.10 21.89 -11.59
CA ILE A 238 20.42 21.29 -11.44
C ILE A 238 20.32 19.84 -11.90
N TRP A 239 21.22 19.41 -12.80
CA TRP A 239 21.28 18.00 -13.15
C TRP A 239 21.74 17.15 -11.96
N TRP A 240 21.13 16.00 -11.76
CA TRP A 240 21.52 15.04 -10.73
C TRP A 240 23.00 14.66 -10.82
N HIS A 241 23.46 14.36 -12.02
CA HIS A 241 24.85 13.95 -12.24
C HIS A 241 25.85 15.09 -11.95
N ASP A 242 25.50 16.36 -12.21
CA ASP A 242 26.33 17.50 -11.86
C ASP A 242 26.35 17.73 -10.33
N LEU A 243 25.20 17.53 -9.68
CA LEU A 243 25.08 17.68 -8.22
C LEU A 243 25.98 16.68 -7.48
N ILE A 244 26.07 15.44 -7.96
CA ILE A 244 26.89 14.39 -7.34
C ILE A 244 28.34 14.37 -7.83
N ALA A 245 28.68 15.11 -8.87
CA ALA A 245 30.03 15.12 -9.44
C ALA A 245 31.06 15.56 -8.39
N GLY A 246 32.11 14.75 -8.23
CA GLY A 246 33.20 15.01 -7.26
C GLY A 246 32.78 14.93 -5.79
N GLN A 247 31.56 14.45 -5.47
CA GLN A 247 31.18 14.25 -4.08
C GLN A 247 31.83 13.00 -3.49
N ALA A 248 32.17 13.08 -2.18
CA ALA A 248 32.63 11.92 -1.42
C ALA A 248 31.57 10.83 -1.38
N ASP A 249 31.99 9.58 -1.42
CA ASP A 249 31.15 8.39 -1.31
C ASP A 249 30.88 7.96 0.13
N THR A 250 31.29 8.79 1.08
CA THR A 250 30.98 8.70 2.51
C THR A 250 30.28 9.96 2.97
N CYS A 251 29.33 9.84 3.86
CA CYS A 251 28.57 10.94 4.43
C CYS A 251 28.07 10.53 5.82
N GLU A 252 28.55 11.20 6.88
CA GLU A 252 28.05 10.91 8.22
C GLU A 252 26.56 11.14 8.33
N PRO A 253 25.79 10.19 8.89
CA PRO A 253 24.37 10.35 9.10
C PRO A 253 24.09 11.36 10.21
N VAL A 254 23.10 12.20 10.03
CA VAL A 254 22.65 13.12 11.07
C VAL A 254 21.84 12.33 12.11
N MET A 255 22.27 12.34 13.37
CA MET A 255 21.51 11.71 14.45
C MET A 255 20.30 12.55 14.81
N LEU A 256 19.14 11.90 14.86
CA LEU A 256 17.84 12.54 14.97
C LEU A 256 17.06 11.90 16.12
N GLY A 257 16.25 12.69 16.81
CA GLY A 257 15.29 12.15 17.77
C GLY A 257 14.36 11.11 17.15
N ALA A 258 13.96 10.12 17.93
CA ALA A 258 13.10 9.01 17.48
C ALA A 258 11.79 9.47 16.80
N GLU A 259 11.25 10.61 17.26
CA GLU A 259 10.02 11.22 16.75
C GLU A 259 10.25 12.21 15.58
N HIS A 260 11.48 12.38 15.11
CA HIS A 260 11.76 13.22 13.96
C HIS A 260 10.94 12.77 12.74
N PRO A 261 10.23 13.68 12.04
CA PRO A 261 9.44 13.34 10.86
C PRO A 261 10.30 12.74 9.75
N LEU A 262 9.99 11.52 9.36
CA LEU A 262 10.70 10.83 8.28
C LEU A 262 10.14 11.23 6.92
N PHE A 263 8.82 11.19 6.79
CA PHE A 263 8.13 11.55 5.54
C PHE A 263 6.71 12.06 5.76
N LEU A 264 6.23 12.74 4.73
CA LEU A 264 4.82 13.07 4.51
C LEU A 264 4.31 12.30 3.31
N LEU A 265 3.24 11.54 3.47
CA LEU A 265 2.61 10.85 2.36
C LEU A 265 1.17 11.30 2.20
N TYR A 266 0.85 11.84 1.02
CA TYR A 266 -0.47 12.39 0.76
C TYR A 266 -1.44 11.31 0.30
N THR A 267 -2.55 11.19 1.02
CA THR A 267 -3.67 10.31 0.67
C THR A 267 -4.88 11.11 0.23
N SER A 268 -5.74 10.50 -0.59
CA SER A 268 -7.03 11.11 -0.96
C SER A 268 -7.92 11.22 0.29
N GLY A 269 -8.36 12.43 0.60
CA GLY A 269 -9.33 12.65 1.67
C GLY A 269 -10.78 12.54 1.18
N SER A 270 -11.70 12.13 2.04
CA SER A 270 -13.15 12.16 1.78
C SER A 270 -13.67 13.58 1.43
N THR A 271 -12.99 14.62 1.90
CA THR A 271 -13.32 16.04 1.67
C THR A 271 -12.71 16.65 0.41
N GLY A 272 -12.05 15.84 -0.45
CA GLY A 272 -11.44 16.31 -1.71
C GLY A 272 -10.03 16.91 -1.57
N ARG A 273 -9.61 17.39 -0.39
CA ARG A 273 -8.24 17.86 -0.16
C ARG A 273 -7.35 16.71 0.28
N PRO A 274 -6.15 16.52 -0.31
CA PRO A 274 -5.19 15.52 0.14
C PRO A 274 -4.84 15.71 1.62
N LYS A 275 -4.58 14.60 2.32
CA LYS A 275 -4.11 14.58 3.71
C LYS A 275 -2.62 14.24 3.72
N GLY A 276 -1.78 15.12 4.24
CA GLY A 276 -0.35 14.83 4.47
C GLY A 276 -0.17 13.97 5.73
N VAL A 277 -0.14 12.66 5.57
CA VAL A 277 0.09 11.71 6.67
C VAL A 277 1.55 11.80 7.09
N GLN A 278 1.81 12.18 8.35
CA GLN A 278 3.17 12.30 8.88
C GLN A 278 3.58 11.08 9.69
N HIS A 279 4.69 10.45 9.30
CA HIS A 279 5.32 9.36 10.05
C HIS A 279 6.63 9.79 10.71
N SER A 280 6.88 9.26 11.92
CA SER A 280 8.14 9.42 12.64
C SER A 280 9.19 8.40 12.19
N SER A 281 10.43 8.57 12.68
CA SER A 281 11.58 7.75 12.28
C SER A 281 11.61 6.38 12.95
N ALA A 282 11.74 6.33 14.27
CA ALA A 282 12.04 5.08 14.97
C ALA A 282 10.86 4.10 14.98
N GLY A 283 9.67 4.57 15.38
CA GLY A 283 8.51 3.70 15.52
C GLY A 283 8.05 3.12 14.18
N TYR A 284 8.12 3.91 13.11
CA TYR A 284 7.83 3.45 11.75
C TYR A 284 8.83 2.36 11.30
N LEU A 285 10.14 2.61 11.43
CA LEU A 285 11.16 1.66 11.02
C LEU A 285 11.09 0.35 11.82
N LEU A 286 10.86 0.44 13.14
CA LEU A 286 10.67 -0.73 13.99
C LEU A 286 9.59 -1.66 13.46
N HIS A 287 8.41 -1.10 13.13
CA HIS A 287 7.29 -1.90 12.68
C HIS A 287 7.52 -2.46 11.26
N ALA A 288 8.14 -1.66 10.38
CA ALA A 288 8.55 -2.13 9.05
C ALA A 288 9.47 -3.36 9.15
N MET A 289 10.51 -3.31 10.00
CA MET A 289 11.42 -4.43 10.24
C MET A 289 10.70 -5.63 10.85
N ASN A 290 9.85 -5.39 11.84
CA ASN A 290 9.17 -6.47 12.55
C ASN A 290 8.15 -7.19 11.66
N SER A 291 7.45 -6.47 10.79
CA SER A 291 6.54 -7.08 9.81
C SER A 291 7.29 -7.85 8.72
N MET A 292 8.48 -7.39 8.29
CA MET A 292 9.36 -8.19 7.42
C MET A 292 9.74 -9.51 8.09
N ARG A 293 10.10 -9.45 9.39
CA ARG A 293 10.52 -10.62 10.17
C ARG A 293 9.37 -11.62 10.40
N TRP A 294 8.19 -11.16 10.74
CA TRP A 294 7.10 -12.04 11.18
C TRP A 294 6.10 -12.38 10.08
N THR A 295 5.65 -11.38 9.30
CA THR A 295 4.68 -11.62 8.23
C THR A 295 5.32 -12.26 7.00
N PHE A 296 6.46 -11.74 6.56
CA PHE A 296 7.18 -12.30 5.41
C PHE A 296 8.18 -13.38 5.80
N ASP A 297 8.39 -13.58 7.10
CA ASP A 297 9.29 -14.62 7.61
C ASP A 297 10.67 -14.61 6.92
N VAL A 298 11.21 -13.42 6.63
CA VAL A 298 12.42 -13.24 5.83
C VAL A 298 13.62 -13.99 6.38
N LYS A 299 14.41 -14.57 5.47
CA LYS A 299 15.64 -15.30 5.72
C LYS A 299 16.80 -14.68 4.92
N ASP A 300 18.03 -15.00 5.31
CA ASP A 300 19.22 -14.40 4.70
C ASP A 300 19.34 -14.59 3.19
N ASN A 301 18.82 -15.70 2.67
CA ASN A 301 18.90 -16.04 1.25
C ASN A 301 17.66 -15.64 0.45
N ASP A 302 16.69 -14.98 1.07
CA ASP A 302 15.48 -14.58 0.36
C ASP A 302 15.77 -13.50 -0.69
N VAL A 303 15.02 -13.58 -1.78
CA VAL A 303 14.84 -12.52 -2.75
C VAL A 303 13.40 -12.05 -2.64
N PHE A 304 13.23 -10.88 -2.05
CA PHE A 304 11.94 -10.27 -1.81
C PHE A 304 11.51 -9.38 -2.98
N TRP A 305 10.29 -9.51 -3.44
CA TRP A 305 9.76 -8.60 -4.45
C TRP A 305 8.39 -8.06 -4.05
N CYS A 306 8.37 -6.78 -3.72
CA CYS A 306 7.16 -5.98 -3.59
C CYS A 306 6.94 -5.20 -4.90
N THR A 307 5.77 -5.35 -5.52
CA THR A 307 5.47 -4.68 -6.80
C THR A 307 4.94 -3.25 -6.66
N ALA A 308 4.84 -2.75 -5.43
CA ALA A 308 4.32 -1.42 -5.16
C ALA A 308 5.33 -0.32 -5.50
N ASP A 309 4.82 0.78 -6.04
CA ASP A 309 5.59 2.00 -6.28
C ASP A 309 5.89 2.74 -4.97
N VAL A 310 7.05 3.38 -4.88
CA VAL A 310 7.46 4.18 -3.71
C VAL A 310 6.58 5.42 -3.50
N GLY A 311 5.77 5.82 -4.45
CA GLY A 311 4.74 6.84 -4.29
C GLY A 311 3.58 6.44 -3.36
N TRP A 312 3.55 5.18 -2.89
CA TRP A 312 2.56 4.64 -1.96
C TRP A 312 3.23 4.16 -0.68
N ILE A 313 2.44 4.04 0.39
CA ILE A 313 2.98 3.56 1.68
C ILE A 313 3.59 2.16 1.57
N THR A 314 3.03 1.30 0.74
CA THR A 314 3.56 -0.05 0.54
C THR A 314 4.98 -0.02 -0.05
N GLY A 315 5.23 0.87 -1.00
CA GLY A 315 6.58 1.08 -1.54
C GLY A 315 7.53 1.73 -0.53
N HIS A 316 7.05 2.65 0.32
CA HIS A 316 7.86 3.19 1.41
C HIS A 316 8.30 2.05 2.35
N THR A 317 7.34 1.30 2.88
CA THR A 317 7.60 0.31 3.93
C THR A 317 8.34 -0.92 3.39
N TYR A 318 7.94 -1.43 2.22
CA TYR A 318 8.39 -2.74 1.72
C TYR A 318 9.26 -2.66 0.43
N VAL A 319 9.74 -1.45 0.08
CA VAL A 319 10.79 -1.26 -0.93
C VAL A 319 11.89 -0.35 -0.37
N ALA A 320 11.54 0.86 0.08
CA ALA A 320 12.55 1.85 0.45
C ALA A 320 13.20 1.61 1.81
N TYR A 321 12.49 1.00 2.79
CA TYR A 321 12.95 0.91 4.18
C TYR A 321 13.05 -0.51 4.72
N GLY A 322 11.97 -1.26 4.82
CA GLY A 322 11.93 -2.56 5.49
C GLY A 322 12.95 -3.59 4.98
N PRO A 323 12.97 -3.91 3.68
CA PRO A 323 13.94 -4.87 3.14
C PRO A 323 15.39 -4.45 3.34
N LEU A 324 15.69 -3.17 3.17
CA LEU A 324 17.05 -2.64 3.36
C LEU A 324 17.47 -2.74 4.84
N ALA A 325 16.60 -2.32 5.77
CA ALA A 325 16.90 -2.42 7.20
C ALA A 325 17.10 -3.86 7.67
N MET A 326 16.41 -4.82 7.05
CA MET A 326 16.56 -6.26 7.33
C MET A 326 17.73 -6.91 6.59
N GLY A 327 18.45 -6.20 5.72
CA GLY A 327 19.55 -6.76 4.93
C GLY A 327 19.10 -7.77 3.87
N VAL A 328 17.88 -7.67 3.37
CA VAL A 328 17.28 -8.59 2.41
C VAL A 328 17.53 -8.12 0.98
N THR A 329 17.88 -9.05 0.08
CA THR A 329 17.92 -8.76 -1.36
C THR A 329 16.50 -8.54 -1.88
N GLN A 330 16.29 -7.45 -2.62
CA GLN A 330 14.97 -7.16 -3.19
C GLN A 330 15.02 -6.87 -4.68
N VAL A 331 13.91 -7.15 -5.37
CA VAL A 331 13.67 -6.74 -6.75
C VAL A 331 12.97 -5.39 -6.76
N VAL A 332 13.47 -4.46 -7.57
CA VAL A 332 12.85 -3.17 -7.85
C VAL A 332 12.58 -3.11 -9.36
N PHE A 333 11.32 -2.93 -9.73
CA PHE A 333 10.87 -3.00 -11.11
C PHE A 333 10.29 -1.66 -11.58
N GLU A 334 10.76 -1.16 -12.73
CA GLU A 334 10.31 0.09 -13.32
C GLU A 334 9.04 -0.07 -14.17
N GLY A 335 8.82 -1.24 -14.76
CA GLY A 335 7.82 -1.49 -15.77
C GLY A 335 6.39 -1.75 -15.24
N ILE A 336 5.57 -2.34 -16.10
CA ILE A 336 4.21 -2.76 -15.81
C ILE A 336 4.05 -4.28 -16.02
N PRO A 337 3.08 -4.95 -15.34
CA PRO A 337 2.95 -6.41 -15.37
C PRO A 337 2.60 -6.98 -16.76
N THR A 338 2.13 -6.14 -17.68
CA THR A 338 1.62 -6.54 -19.00
C THR A 338 2.53 -6.15 -20.16
N TYR A 339 3.75 -5.67 -19.90
CA TYR A 339 4.72 -5.31 -20.93
C TYR A 339 6.05 -6.09 -20.77
N PRO A 340 6.60 -6.67 -21.86
CA PRO A 340 6.07 -6.71 -23.25
C PRO A 340 4.84 -7.59 -23.40
N ASP A 341 4.58 -8.51 -22.46
CA ASP A 341 3.39 -9.36 -22.36
C ASP A 341 3.04 -9.64 -20.89
N ALA A 342 1.88 -10.24 -20.64
CA ALA A 342 1.40 -10.52 -19.28
C ALA A 342 2.12 -11.69 -18.56
N GLY A 343 3.10 -12.31 -19.18
CA GLY A 343 4.03 -13.26 -18.54
C GLY A 343 5.19 -12.55 -17.82
N ARG A 344 5.29 -11.21 -17.89
CA ARG A 344 6.42 -10.44 -17.36
C ARG A 344 6.75 -10.77 -15.91
N PHE A 345 5.76 -10.81 -15.04
CA PHE A 345 6.00 -11.11 -13.62
C PHE A 345 6.56 -12.51 -13.41
N TRP A 346 6.06 -13.48 -14.16
CA TRP A 346 6.51 -14.86 -14.05
C TRP A 346 7.93 -15.05 -14.59
N GLN A 347 8.28 -14.36 -15.68
CA GLN A 347 9.64 -14.29 -16.22
C GLN A 347 10.60 -13.72 -15.18
N MET A 348 10.23 -12.65 -14.49
CA MET A 348 11.06 -12.02 -13.47
C MET A 348 11.24 -12.90 -12.24
N ILE A 349 10.19 -13.56 -11.77
CA ILE A 349 10.27 -14.52 -10.65
C ILE A 349 11.25 -15.64 -11.00
N GLN A 350 11.11 -16.25 -12.18
CA GLN A 350 12.02 -17.28 -12.68
C GLN A 350 13.46 -16.78 -12.82
N LYS A 351 13.66 -15.61 -13.44
CA LYS A 351 14.97 -15.00 -13.73
C LYS A 351 15.72 -14.63 -12.46
N HIS A 352 15.06 -13.97 -11.51
CA HIS A 352 15.68 -13.46 -10.29
C HIS A 352 15.56 -14.41 -9.09
N LYS A 353 14.93 -15.58 -9.29
CA LYS A 353 14.69 -16.56 -8.22
C LYS A 353 14.02 -15.93 -7.00
N VAL A 354 12.96 -15.15 -7.26
CA VAL A 354 12.16 -14.54 -6.21
C VAL A 354 11.60 -15.61 -5.29
N SER A 355 11.77 -15.41 -3.98
CA SER A 355 11.29 -16.36 -2.96
C SER A 355 10.04 -15.84 -2.22
N ILE A 356 9.88 -14.51 -2.14
CA ILE A 356 8.72 -13.87 -1.53
C ILE A 356 8.16 -12.85 -2.52
N PHE A 357 6.89 -13.02 -2.90
CA PHE A 357 6.22 -12.17 -3.87
C PHE A 357 5.01 -11.48 -3.25
N TYR A 358 5.04 -10.15 -3.21
CA TYR A 358 4.04 -9.30 -2.57
C TYR A 358 3.42 -8.33 -3.56
N THR A 359 2.12 -8.47 -3.82
CA THR A 359 1.46 -7.70 -4.87
C THR A 359 -0.01 -7.40 -4.53
N ALA A 360 -0.67 -6.59 -5.37
CA ALA A 360 -2.06 -6.20 -5.17
C ALA A 360 -3.05 -7.18 -5.85
N PRO A 361 -4.23 -7.43 -5.26
CA PRO A 361 -5.29 -8.25 -5.87
C PRO A 361 -5.68 -7.80 -7.28
N THR A 362 -5.69 -6.48 -7.54
CA THR A 362 -5.96 -5.94 -8.88
C THR A 362 -4.95 -6.43 -9.92
N ALA A 363 -3.65 -6.50 -9.57
CA ALA A 363 -2.64 -7.05 -10.46
C ALA A 363 -2.92 -8.54 -10.73
N ILE A 364 -3.22 -9.31 -9.69
CA ILE A 364 -3.58 -10.74 -9.81
C ILE A 364 -4.79 -10.92 -10.74
N ARG A 365 -5.90 -10.19 -10.51
CA ARG A 365 -7.09 -10.30 -11.37
C ARG A 365 -6.80 -9.97 -12.83
N SER A 366 -5.99 -8.95 -13.12
CA SER A 366 -5.60 -8.63 -14.49
C SER A 366 -4.77 -9.74 -15.15
N LEU A 367 -3.91 -10.39 -14.39
CA LEU A 367 -3.07 -11.49 -14.85
C LEU A 367 -3.87 -12.81 -15.01
N ILE A 368 -4.89 -13.04 -14.17
CA ILE A 368 -5.86 -14.13 -14.38
C ILE A 368 -6.53 -13.97 -15.75
N LYS A 369 -7.10 -12.80 -16.02
CA LYS A 369 -7.76 -12.51 -17.31
C LYS A 369 -6.81 -12.71 -18.49
N ALA A 370 -5.57 -12.25 -18.38
CA ALA A 370 -4.57 -12.43 -19.43
C ALA A 370 -4.21 -13.90 -19.65
N ALA A 371 -4.06 -14.69 -18.60
CA ALA A 371 -3.74 -16.11 -18.67
C ALA A 371 -4.88 -16.94 -19.32
N GLU A 372 -6.13 -16.54 -19.12
CA GLU A 372 -7.30 -17.18 -19.78
C GLU A 372 -7.36 -16.85 -21.29
N THR A 373 -6.89 -15.69 -21.69
CA THR A 373 -6.96 -15.24 -23.09
C THR A 373 -5.73 -15.60 -23.92
N THR A 374 -4.55 -15.69 -23.27
CA THR A 374 -3.26 -15.90 -23.90
C THR A 374 -2.48 -17.02 -23.21
N ALA A 375 -2.59 -18.24 -23.71
CA ALA A 375 -2.02 -19.43 -23.07
C ALA A 375 -0.50 -19.35 -22.78
N SER A 376 0.27 -18.60 -23.58
CA SER A 376 1.72 -18.42 -23.38
C SER A 376 2.07 -17.61 -22.12
N THR A 377 1.16 -16.78 -21.63
CA THR A 377 1.37 -15.94 -20.43
C THR A 377 0.93 -16.61 -19.14
N HIS A 378 0.40 -17.84 -19.23
CA HIS A 378 -0.04 -18.57 -18.05
C HIS A 378 1.16 -18.96 -17.15
N PRO A 379 1.09 -18.74 -15.82
CA PRO A 379 2.19 -18.99 -14.90
C PRO A 379 2.76 -20.42 -14.95
N LYS A 380 1.94 -21.42 -15.30
CA LYS A 380 2.40 -22.81 -15.48
C LYS A 380 3.52 -23.02 -16.51
N ASN A 381 3.77 -22.04 -17.38
CA ASN A 381 4.82 -22.11 -18.39
C ASN A 381 6.18 -21.61 -17.87
N PHE A 382 6.24 -21.19 -16.60
CA PHE A 382 7.43 -20.61 -15.98
C PHE A 382 7.85 -21.41 -14.76
N ASP A 383 9.15 -21.43 -14.46
CA ASP A 383 9.67 -22.02 -13.23
C ASP A 383 9.48 -21.05 -12.04
N LEU A 384 8.43 -21.27 -11.27
CA LEU A 384 8.13 -20.51 -10.06
C LEU A 384 8.57 -21.23 -8.76
N SER A 385 9.36 -22.31 -8.87
CA SER A 385 9.76 -23.15 -7.74
C SER A 385 10.62 -22.45 -6.67
N SER A 386 11.15 -21.28 -6.98
CA SER A 386 11.85 -20.44 -5.99
C SER A 386 10.91 -19.78 -4.97
N LEU A 387 9.62 -19.66 -5.29
CA LEU A 387 8.64 -19.06 -4.38
C LEU A 387 8.42 -19.95 -3.15
N ARG A 388 8.44 -19.33 -1.97
CA ARG A 388 8.10 -19.97 -0.70
C ARG A 388 6.99 -19.25 0.06
N LEU A 389 6.70 -17.97 -0.30
CA LEU A 389 5.67 -17.17 0.32
C LEU A 389 5.09 -16.16 -0.67
N LEU A 390 3.78 -16.00 -0.62
CA LEU A 390 3.01 -15.02 -1.38
C LEU A 390 2.35 -14.03 -0.44
N GLY A 391 2.17 -12.78 -0.88
CA GLY A 391 1.45 -11.78 -0.09
C GLY A 391 0.51 -10.95 -0.94
N SER A 392 -0.57 -10.49 -0.32
CA SER A 392 -1.60 -9.63 -0.89
C SER A 392 -1.75 -8.34 -0.11
N VAL A 393 -1.94 -7.21 -0.82
CA VAL A 393 -1.98 -5.88 -0.22
C VAL A 393 -2.83 -4.88 -1.00
N GLY A 394 -3.37 -3.90 -0.27
CA GLY A 394 -3.94 -2.67 -0.82
C GLY A 394 -5.45 -2.68 -0.96
N GLU A 395 -6.05 -3.84 -1.08
CA GLU A 395 -7.49 -4.08 -1.09
C GLU A 395 -7.79 -5.52 -0.65
N PRO A 396 -9.00 -5.84 -0.17
CA PRO A 396 -9.38 -7.23 0.09
C PRO A 396 -9.29 -8.05 -1.21
N ILE A 397 -8.75 -9.26 -1.09
CA ILE A 397 -8.69 -10.22 -2.20
C ILE A 397 -9.91 -11.14 -2.11
N ASN A 398 -10.66 -11.30 -3.21
CA ASN A 398 -11.79 -12.24 -3.24
C ASN A 398 -11.32 -13.70 -3.24
N PRO A 399 -12.14 -14.65 -2.74
CA PRO A 399 -11.75 -16.05 -2.57
C PRO A 399 -11.22 -16.71 -3.85
N GLU A 400 -11.81 -16.43 -5.00
CA GLU A 400 -11.42 -17.02 -6.29
C GLU A 400 -10.02 -16.55 -6.72
N ALA A 401 -9.73 -15.24 -6.60
CA ALA A 401 -8.42 -14.71 -6.92
C ALA A 401 -7.36 -15.20 -5.92
N TRP A 402 -7.73 -15.33 -4.63
CA TRP A 402 -6.86 -15.91 -3.60
C TRP A 402 -6.51 -17.36 -3.93
N MET A 403 -7.51 -18.19 -4.30
CA MET A 403 -7.30 -19.59 -4.68
C MET A 403 -6.46 -19.70 -5.94
N TRP A 404 -6.74 -18.89 -6.97
CA TRP A 404 -5.94 -18.89 -8.18
C TRP A 404 -4.47 -18.53 -7.89
N TYR A 405 -4.26 -17.53 -7.02
CA TYR A 405 -2.93 -17.10 -6.60
C TYR A 405 -2.20 -18.21 -5.85
N TYR A 406 -2.90 -18.85 -4.91
CA TYR A 406 -2.37 -19.99 -4.15
C TYR A 406 -2.02 -21.19 -5.05
N GLU A 407 -2.91 -21.58 -5.96
CA GLU A 407 -2.75 -22.77 -6.78
C GLU A 407 -1.77 -22.57 -7.95
N ASN A 408 -1.92 -21.48 -8.70
CA ASN A 408 -1.18 -21.29 -9.96
C ASN A 408 0.16 -20.58 -9.78
N ILE A 409 0.30 -19.74 -8.77
CA ILE A 409 1.56 -19.03 -8.47
C ILE A 409 2.29 -19.72 -7.33
N GLY A 410 1.59 -20.04 -6.26
CA GLY A 410 2.12 -20.68 -5.07
C GLY A 410 2.26 -22.20 -5.18
N GLY A 411 1.83 -22.83 -6.28
CA GLY A 411 1.90 -24.28 -6.48
C GLY A 411 1.20 -25.10 -5.41
N SER A 412 0.16 -24.56 -4.78
CA SER A 412 -0.60 -25.14 -3.68
C SER A 412 0.23 -25.46 -2.42
N HIS A 413 1.38 -24.80 -2.24
CA HIS A 413 2.24 -25.00 -1.07
C HIS A 413 2.77 -23.70 -0.44
N CYS A 414 2.84 -22.59 -1.20
CA CYS A 414 3.24 -21.30 -0.65
C CYS A 414 2.10 -20.70 0.18
N PRO A 415 2.31 -20.34 1.45
CA PRO A 415 1.31 -19.58 2.19
C PRO A 415 1.05 -18.23 1.53
N VAL A 416 -0.21 -17.79 1.55
CA VAL A 416 -0.65 -16.48 1.08
C VAL A 416 -0.98 -15.60 2.28
N VAL A 417 -0.11 -14.64 2.59
CA VAL A 417 -0.38 -13.68 3.66
C VAL A 417 -1.22 -12.52 3.10
N ASP A 418 -2.49 -12.49 3.46
CA ASP A 418 -3.39 -11.36 3.15
C ASP A 418 -3.26 -10.31 4.23
N THR A 419 -2.72 -9.15 3.89
CA THR A 419 -2.29 -8.14 4.86
C THR A 419 -3.26 -6.97 4.88
N PHE A 420 -3.84 -6.69 6.04
CA PHE A 420 -4.59 -5.46 6.27
C PHE A 420 -3.73 -4.44 7.02
N TRP A 421 -3.65 -3.25 6.43
CA TRP A 421 -3.00 -2.07 6.98
C TRP A 421 -3.29 -0.86 6.10
N GLN A 422 -2.89 0.31 6.56
CA GLN A 422 -3.20 1.59 5.94
C GLN A 422 -1.93 2.46 5.87
N THR A 423 -1.98 3.54 5.09
CA THR A 423 -0.94 4.58 5.12
C THR A 423 -0.73 5.07 6.55
N GLU A 424 -1.82 5.24 7.27
CA GLU A 424 -1.88 5.73 8.64
C GLU A 424 -1.29 4.76 9.68
N THR A 425 -1.31 3.46 9.39
CA THR A 425 -0.75 2.46 10.33
C THR A 425 0.74 2.22 10.15
N GLY A 426 1.30 2.59 8.99
CA GLY A 426 2.72 2.47 8.67
C GLY A 426 3.22 1.05 8.42
N GLY A 427 2.48 0.03 8.81
CA GLY A 427 2.78 -1.39 8.63
C GLY A 427 1.58 -2.26 8.95
N HIS A 428 1.73 -3.58 8.87
CA HIS A 428 0.66 -4.56 9.04
C HIS A 428 0.03 -4.50 10.44
N VAL A 429 -1.30 -4.52 10.51
CA VAL A 429 -2.05 -4.55 11.78
C VAL A 429 -2.90 -5.80 11.94
N ILE A 430 -3.38 -6.39 10.84
CA ILE A 430 -3.99 -7.72 10.82
C ILE A 430 -3.37 -8.49 9.66
N THR A 431 -2.83 -9.67 9.92
CA THR A 431 -2.17 -10.48 8.89
C THR A 431 -1.91 -11.88 9.41
N PRO A 432 -2.02 -12.93 8.57
CA PRO A 432 -1.51 -14.22 8.97
C PRO A 432 0.01 -14.20 9.18
N LEU A 433 0.47 -14.96 10.15
CA LEU A 433 1.89 -15.30 10.29
C LEU A 433 2.10 -16.71 9.74
N PRO A 434 2.85 -16.86 8.65
CA PRO A 434 2.78 -18.05 7.78
C PRO A 434 3.21 -19.36 8.45
N GLY A 435 3.99 -19.28 9.52
CA GLY A 435 4.40 -20.44 10.33
C GLY A 435 3.56 -20.67 11.58
N ALA A 436 2.52 -19.87 11.82
CA ALA A 436 1.75 -19.94 13.08
C ALA A 436 0.25 -20.02 12.85
N THR A 437 -0.31 -19.17 11.97
CA THR A 437 -1.76 -19.03 11.82
C THR A 437 -2.27 -19.75 10.60
N ALA A 438 -3.41 -20.41 10.70
CA ALA A 438 -4.12 -20.95 9.55
C ALA A 438 -4.55 -19.82 8.61
N LEU A 439 -4.50 -20.07 7.30
CA LEU A 439 -4.91 -19.15 6.25
C LEU A 439 -6.36 -19.42 5.86
N VAL A 440 -7.11 -18.37 5.62
CA VAL A 440 -8.49 -18.43 5.14
C VAL A 440 -8.62 -17.45 3.96
N PRO A 441 -9.08 -17.90 2.78
CA PRO A 441 -9.28 -17.02 1.64
C PRO A 441 -10.12 -15.79 2.00
N SER A 442 -9.70 -14.61 1.58
CA SER A 442 -10.34 -13.31 1.89
C SER A 442 -10.34 -12.86 3.35
N SER A 443 -9.63 -13.56 4.23
CA SER A 443 -9.47 -13.16 5.63
C SER A 443 -8.04 -12.71 5.90
N CYS A 444 -7.90 -11.55 6.52
CA CYS A 444 -6.60 -11.09 7.05
C CYS A 444 -6.19 -11.84 8.33
N THR A 445 -7.04 -12.73 8.82
CA THR A 445 -6.87 -13.61 9.98
C THR A 445 -6.73 -12.87 11.32
N LEU A 446 -5.60 -12.98 12.00
CA LEU A 446 -5.45 -12.53 13.38
C LEU A 446 -4.67 -11.20 13.48
N PRO A 447 -4.85 -10.46 14.57
CA PRO A 447 -4.08 -9.24 14.81
C PRO A 447 -2.57 -9.50 14.81
N PHE A 448 -1.81 -8.56 14.28
CA PHE A 448 -0.35 -8.59 14.43
C PHE A 448 0.02 -8.50 15.93
N PRO A 449 0.95 -9.32 16.45
CA PRO A 449 1.30 -9.29 17.88
C PRO A 449 1.71 -7.88 18.33
N GLY A 450 1.10 -7.40 19.41
CA GLY A 450 1.27 -6.04 19.91
C GLY A 450 0.27 -5.02 19.37
N ILE A 451 -0.63 -5.38 18.46
CA ILE A 451 -1.72 -4.52 17.98
C ILE A 451 -3.03 -4.93 18.66
N ASP A 452 -3.58 -4.02 19.44
CA ASP A 452 -4.85 -4.21 20.17
C ASP A 452 -6.01 -3.72 19.30
N ILE A 453 -6.52 -4.58 18.43
CA ILE A 453 -7.53 -4.27 17.42
C ILE A 453 -8.82 -5.06 17.68
N ASP A 454 -9.98 -4.42 17.47
CA ASP A 454 -11.28 -5.07 17.63
C ASP A 454 -12.35 -4.41 16.76
N VAL A 455 -13.58 -4.95 16.83
CA VAL A 455 -14.76 -4.46 16.13
C VAL A 455 -15.74 -3.90 17.16
N VAL A 456 -16.18 -2.66 16.93
CA VAL A 456 -17.09 -1.94 17.83
C VAL A 456 -18.33 -1.45 17.09
N ASP A 457 -19.38 -1.14 17.84
CA ASP A 457 -20.54 -0.41 17.33
C ASP A 457 -20.26 1.11 17.19
N GLU A 458 -21.26 1.86 16.75
CA GLU A 458 -21.16 3.32 16.54
C GLU A 458 -20.92 4.10 17.84
N THR A 459 -21.14 3.49 18.99
CA THR A 459 -20.91 4.09 20.32
C THR A 459 -19.56 3.71 20.92
N GLY A 460 -18.74 2.92 20.19
CA GLY A 460 -17.44 2.43 20.64
C GLY A 460 -17.50 1.22 21.57
N LYS A 461 -18.67 0.57 21.69
CA LYS A 461 -18.84 -0.64 22.49
C LYS A 461 -18.51 -1.88 21.64
N ASP A 462 -17.76 -2.82 22.23
CA ASP A 462 -17.43 -4.09 21.57
C ASP A 462 -18.68 -4.83 21.12
N VAL A 463 -18.68 -5.31 19.88
CA VAL A 463 -19.76 -6.17 19.37
C VAL A 463 -19.43 -7.64 19.60
N PRO A 464 -20.45 -8.52 19.75
CA PRO A 464 -20.21 -9.96 19.81
C PRO A 464 -19.48 -10.46 18.55
N TRP A 465 -18.57 -11.41 18.70
CA TRP A 465 -17.95 -12.07 17.57
C TRP A 465 -19.02 -12.66 16.63
N GLY A 466 -18.80 -12.58 15.33
CA GLY A 466 -19.78 -12.89 14.30
C GLY A 466 -20.65 -11.70 13.88
N THR A 467 -20.53 -10.57 14.58
CA THR A 467 -21.24 -9.33 14.25
C THR A 467 -20.28 -8.34 13.61
N GLY A 468 -20.66 -7.74 12.47
CA GLY A 468 -19.88 -6.70 11.82
C GLY A 468 -20.04 -5.33 12.51
N GLY A 469 -19.02 -4.51 12.40
CA GLY A 469 -18.98 -3.16 12.98
C GLY A 469 -17.80 -2.33 12.48
N LEU A 470 -17.45 -1.30 13.24
CA LEU A 470 -16.33 -0.41 12.96
C LEU A 470 -15.03 -1.04 13.43
N LEU A 471 -14.02 -1.08 12.56
CA LEU A 471 -12.70 -1.56 12.93
C LEU A 471 -11.94 -0.47 13.70
N VAL A 472 -11.44 -0.80 14.88
CA VAL A 472 -10.74 0.13 15.75
C VAL A 472 -9.45 -0.47 16.31
N ILE A 473 -8.44 0.37 16.56
CA ILE A 473 -7.25 0.00 17.34
C ILE A 473 -7.33 0.72 18.68
N LYS A 474 -7.32 -0.06 19.77
CA LYS A 474 -7.61 0.43 21.13
C LYS A 474 -6.40 1.04 21.82
N LYS A 475 -5.16 0.65 21.43
CA LYS A 475 -3.92 1.17 22.01
C LYS A 475 -3.02 1.78 20.93
N PRO A 476 -2.28 2.84 21.24
CA PRO A 476 -1.29 3.40 20.33
C PRO A 476 -0.19 2.37 20.04
N TRP A 477 0.33 2.35 18.83
CA TRP A 477 1.42 1.47 18.39
C TRP A 477 2.56 2.29 17.75
N PRO A 478 3.80 1.76 17.70
CA PRO A 478 4.97 2.58 17.34
C PRO A 478 4.90 3.23 15.95
N SER A 479 4.35 2.55 14.94
CA SER A 479 4.27 3.05 13.55
C SER A 479 3.01 3.83 13.22
N MET A 480 2.17 4.13 14.21
CA MET A 480 0.97 4.91 13.95
C MET A 480 1.31 6.31 13.39
N ILE A 481 0.42 6.84 12.59
CA ILE A 481 0.46 8.24 12.15
C ILE A 481 0.65 9.18 13.35
N ARG A 482 1.50 10.19 13.20
CA ARG A 482 1.70 11.18 14.27
C ARG A 482 0.72 12.34 14.19
N THR A 483 0.38 12.75 12.99
CA THR A 483 -0.61 13.79 12.70
C THR A 483 -0.94 13.84 11.21
N ILE A 484 -1.96 14.59 10.83
CA ILE A 484 -2.08 15.17 9.50
C ILE A 484 -1.29 16.47 9.53
N TYR A 485 -0.31 16.59 8.64
CA TYR A 485 0.55 17.76 8.55
C TYR A 485 -0.28 19.03 8.33
N ASN A 486 0.00 20.08 9.09
CA ASN A 486 -0.72 21.34 9.12
C ASN A 486 -2.23 21.26 9.48
N ASP A 487 -2.76 20.08 9.85
CA ASP A 487 -4.19 19.91 10.16
C ASP A 487 -4.43 18.94 11.34
N PRO A 488 -3.98 19.30 12.57
CA PRO A 488 -4.12 18.44 13.74
C PRO A 488 -5.57 18.22 14.17
N GLU A 489 -6.47 19.16 13.88
CA GLU A 489 -7.90 18.99 14.20
C GLU A 489 -8.56 17.95 13.29
N ARG A 490 -8.17 17.93 12.00
CA ARG A 490 -8.60 16.87 11.08
C ARG A 490 -8.05 15.51 11.50
N TYR A 491 -6.84 15.44 12.04
CA TYR A 491 -6.28 14.20 12.61
C TYR A 491 -7.18 13.66 13.73
N LYS A 492 -7.54 14.50 14.71
CA LYS A 492 -8.43 14.11 15.81
C LYS A 492 -9.80 13.67 15.30
N SER A 493 -10.44 14.52 14.49
CA SER A 493 -11.81 14.25 14.02
C SER A 493 -11.91 13.02 13.11
N SER A 494 -10.88 12.75 12.31
CA SER A 494 -10.90 11.62 11.38
C SER A 494 -10.55 10.29 12.04
N TYR A 495 -9.62 10.29 12.99
CA TYR A 495 -9.05 9.04 13.53
C TYR A 495 -9.35 8.81 15.02
N TYR A 496 -9.72 9.85 15.74
CA TYR A 496 -10.04 9.78 17.17
C TYR A 496 -11.34 10.54 17.47
N PRO A 497 -12.46 10.13 16.82
CA PRO A 497 -13.73 10.84 17.00
C PRO A 497 -14.20 10.76 18.46
N ILE A 498 -14.82 11.86 18.91
CA ILE A 498 -15.32 12.00 20.29
C ILE A 498 -16.35 10.94 20.62
N ASP A 499 -17.18 10.55 19.65
CA ASP A 499 -18.22 9.52 19.79
C ASP A 499 -17.63 8.14 20.14
N LEU A 500 -16.35 7.90 19.81
CA LEU A 500 -15.59 6.71 20.21
C LEU A 500 -14.63 6.97 21.39
N GLY A 501 -14.90 8.01 22.19
CA GLY A 501 -14.14 8.36 23.39
C GLY A 501 -12.85 9.16 23.14
N GLY A 502 -12.53 9.54 21.89
CA GLY A 502 -11.42 10.43 21.53
C GLY A 502 -10.00 9.85 21.71
N LYS A 503 -9.87 8.57 22.09
CA LYS A 503 -8.58 7.88 22.33
C LYS A 503 -8.44 6.58 21.53
N THR A 504 -9.52 6.07 20.97
CA THR A 504 -9.55 4.86 20.15
C THR A 504 -9.37 5.24 18.68
N TYR A 505 -8.40 4.63 18.03
CA TYR A 505 -8.14 4.88 16.59
C TYR A 505 -9.22 4.22 15.74
N LEU A 506 -9.92 5.00 14.93
CA LEU A 506 -10.90 4.54 13.95
C LEU A 506 -10.21 4.29 12.60
N ALA A 507 -10.18 3.06 12.14
CA ALA A 507 -9.56 2.72 10.86
C ALA A 507 -10.35 3.26 9.65
N GLY A 508 -11.65 3.54 9.81
CA GLY A 508 -12.53 3.93 8.71
C GLY A 508 -12.91 2.77 7.80
N ASP A 509 -12.69 1.56 8.26
CA ASP A 509 -13.07 0.29 7.61
C ASP A 509 -14.09 -0.45 8.47
N GLY A 510 -15.03 -1.15 7.81
CA GLY A 510 -15.91 -2.12 8.44
C GLY A 510 -15.23 -3.48 8.47
N ALA A 511 -15.46 -4.22 9.55
CA ALA A 511 -14.94 -5.58 9.69
C ALA A 511 -15.90 -6.48 10.46
N VAL A 512 -15.71 -7.78 10.29
CA VAL A 512 -16.32 -8.81 11.14
C VAL A 512 -15.22 -9.67 11.72
N ARG A 513 -15.39 -10.08 12.98
CA ARG A 513 -14.53 -11.04 13.65
C ARG A 513 -15.26 -12.36 13.77
N ASP A 514 -14.76 -13.42 13.14
CA ASP A 514 -15.41 -14.72 13.11
C ASP A 514 -15.70 -15.26 14.51
N ALA A 515 -16.91 -15.80 14.71
CA ALA A 515 -17.41 -16.23 16.03
C ALA A 515 -16.64 -17.42 16.63
N LYS A 516 -15.98 -18.24 15.79
CA LYS A 516 -15.29 -19.46 16.23
C LYS A 516 -13.79 -19.31 16.28
N THR A 517 -13.23 -18.70 15.24
CA THR A 517 -11.76 -18.60 15.04
C THR A 517 -11.18 -17.28 15.52
N GLY A 518 -12.00 -16.23 15.63
CA GLY A 518 -11.54 -14.88 15.92
C GLY A 518 -10.85 -14.20 14.73
N ASN A 519 -10.87 -14.79 13.54
CA ASN A 519 -10.29 -14.21 12.33
C ASN A 519 -11.06 -12.97 11.87
N PHE A 520 -10.33 -11.97 11.40
CA PHE A 520 -10.91 -10.75 10.86
C PHE A 520 -11.10 -10.85 9.35
N THR A 521 -12.27 -10.44 8.89
CA THR A 521 -12.57 -10.19 7.48
C THR A 521 -12.91 -8.71 7.32
N ILE A 522 -12.25 -8.04 6.39
CA ILE A 522 -12.50 -6.63 6.10
C ILE A 522 -13.63 -6.53 5.10
N MET A 523 -14.67 -5.79 5.46
CA MET A 523 -15.90 -5.65 4.66
C MET A 523 -15.86 -4.46 3.69
N GLY A 524 -14.81 -3.64 3.76
CA GLY A 524 -14.61 -2.43 2.97
C GLY A 524 -14.65 -1.15 3.80
N ARG A 525 -14.58 0.00 3.11
CA ARG A 525 -14.64 1.31 3.77
C ARG A 525 -16.01 1.56 4.38
N ILE A 526 -16.06 2.21 5.53
CA ILE A 526 -17.35 2.58 6.17
C ILE A 526 -18.19 3.45 5.22
N ASP A 527 -17.53 4.33 4.45
CA ASP A 527 -18.17 5.20 3.45
C ASP A 527 -18.71 4.41 2.24
N ASP A 528 -18.30 3.15 2.05
CA ASP A 528 -18.71 2.25 0.97
C ASP A 528 -19.75 1.20 1.42
N VAL A 529 -20.13 1.19 2.71
CA VAL A 529 -21.23 0.35 3.20
C VAL A 529 -22.56 0.92 2.75
N LEU A 530 -23.37 0.10 2.09
CA LEU A 530 -24.69 0.47 1.56
C LEU A 530 -25.75 0.32 2.65
N ASN A 531 -26.69 1.25 2.70
CA ASN A 531 -27.87 1.16 3.55
C ASN A 531 -29.12 0.88 2.69
N VAL A 532 -29.37 -0.39 2.45
CA VAL A 532 -30.48 -0.86 1.60
C VAL A 532 -31.62 -1.35 2.48
N SER A 533 -32.75 -0.65 2.46
CA SER A 533 -33.95 -1.01 3.23
C SER A 533 -33.70 -1.23 4.74
N GLY A 534 -32.77 -0.44 5.31
CA GLY A 534 -32.40 -0.55 6.73
C GLY A 534 -31.34 -1.60 7.03
N HIS A 535 -30.87 -2.34 6.04
CA HIS A 535 -29.76 -3.29 6.18
C HIS A 535 -28.46 -2.65 5.68
N ARG A 536 -27.37 -2.88 6.41
CA ARG A 536 -26.04 -2.46 6.02
C ARG A 536 -25.32 -3.59 5.29
N LEU A 537 -25.08 -3.39 4.00
CA LEU A 537 -24.43 -4.36 3.13
C LEU A 537 -23.03 -3.87 2.76
N GLY A 538 -22.04 -4.73 2.92
CA GLY A 538 -20.68 -4.47 2.41
C GLY A 538 -20.65 -4.54 0.89
N THR A 539 -20.15 -3.49 0.21
CA THR A 539 -20.00 -3.53 -1.25
C THR A 539 -19.10 -4.67 -1.70
N MET A 540 -18.08 -5.01 -0.91
CA MET A 540 -17.13 -6.08 -1.20
C MET A 540 -17.78 -7.46 -1.31
N GLU A 541 -18.81 -7.75 -0.52
CA GLU A 541 -19.52 -9.03 -0.57
C GLU A 541 -20.27 -9.18 -1.89
N ILE A 542 -20.94 -8.10 -2.32
CA ILE A 542 -21.66 -8.09 -3.60
C ILE A 542 -20.69 -8.17 -4.78
N GLU A 543 -19.55 -7.46 -4.70
CA GLU A 543 -18.47 -7.53 -5.69
C GLU A 543 -17.89 -8.95 -5.79
N SER A 544 -17.64 -9.59 -4.66
CA SER A 544 -17.16 -10.99 -4.60
C SER A 544 -18.17 -11.96 -5.22
N ALA A 545 -19.44 -11.81 -4.89
CA ALA A 545 -20.49 -12.64 -5.50
C ALA A 545 -20.59 -12.45 -7.01
N LEU A 546 -20.43 -11.21 -7.50
CA LEU A 546 -20.42 -10.95 -8.95
C LEU A 546 -19.18 -11.60 -9.61
N VAL A 547 -18.00 -11.47 -9.01
CA VAL A 547 -16.75 -12.03 -9.57
C VAL A 547 -16.72 -13.55 -9.52
N SER A 548 -17.43 -14.21 -8.59
CA SER A 548 -17.58 -15.67 -8.58
C SER A 548 -18.39 -16.21 -9.77
N ASN A 549 -19.11 -15.34 -10.47
CA ASN A 549 -19.80 -15.74 -11.71
C ASN A 549 -18.78 -15.92 -12.85
N PRO A 550 -18.81 -17.04 -13.61
CA PRO A 550 -17.87 -17.32 -14.67
C PRO A 550 -17.76 -16.25 -15.78
N LEU A 551 -18.79 -15.43 -15.96
CA LEU A 551 -18.81 -14.37 -16.97
C LEU A 551 -18.08 -13.09 -16.54
N VAL A 552 -17.84 -12.90 -15.25
CA VAL A 552 -17.35 -11.65 -14.67
C VAL A 552 -15.83 -11.70 -14.44
N ALA A 553 -15.13 -10.71 -14.97
CA ALA A 553 -13.70 -10.50 -14.71
C ALA A 553 -13.48 -9.59 -13.52
N GLU A 554 -14.23 -8.49 -13.44
CA GLU A 554 -14.13 -7.51 -12.35
C GLU A 554 -15.51 -6.91 -12.06
N ALA A 555 -15.71 -6.50 -10.82
CA ALA A 555 -16.89 -5.78 -10.41
C ALA A 555 -16.54 -4.70 -9.37
N ALA A 556 -17.30 -3.60 -9.39
CA ALA A 556 -17.30 -2.59 -8.34
C ALA A 556 -18.75 -2.19 -8.05
N VAL A 557 -19.06 -2.02 -6.77
CA VAL A 557 -20.42 -1.71 -6.32
C VAL A 557 -20.43 -0.40 -5.55
N VAL A 558 -21.45 0.42 -5.81
CA VAL A 558 -21.69 1.68 -5.10
C VAL A 558 -23.17 1.87 -4.79
N GLY A 559 -23.46 2.69 -3.80
CA GLY A 559 -24.81 3.14 -3.48
C GLY A 559 -25.24 4.32 -4.32
N LYS A 560 -26.52 4.34 -4.67
CA LYS A 560 -27.24 5.46 -5.25
C LYS A 560 -28.44 5.76 -4.37
N PRO A 561 -28.68 7.03 -3.98
CA PRO A 561 -29.87 7.40 -3.22
C PRO A 561 -31.16 6.87 -3.84
N HIS A 562 -32.04 6.33 -3.01
CA HIS A 562 -33.34 5.77 -3.43
C HIS A 562 -34.43 6.13 -2.43
N ASP A 563 -35.54 6.72 -2.90
CA ASP A 563 -36.59 7.29 -2.06
C ASP A 563 -37.22 6.32 -1.06
N ILE A 564 -37.28 5.02 -1.39
CA ILE A 564 -37.94 4.00 -0.55
C ILE A 564 -36.92 3.17 0.22
N LYS A 565 -35.78 2.82 -0.41
CA LYS A 565 -34.80 1.88 0.15
C LYS A 565 -33.69 2.55 0.94
N GLY A 566 -33.62 3.90 0.92
CA GLY A 566 -32.48 4.67 1.37
C GLY A 566 -31.38 4.70 0.30
N GLU A 567 -30.84 3.54 -0.04
CA GLU A 567 -29.92 3.37 -1.17
C GLU A 567 -30.33 2.19 -2.05
N SER A 568 -30.02 2.28 -3.33
CA SER A 568 -30.09 1.19 -4.32
C SER A 568 -28.67 0.74 -4.67
N VAL A 569 -28.53 -0.53 -5.01
CA VAL A 569 -27.28 -1.16 -5.36
C VAL A 569 -27.00 -0.94 -6.85
N VAL A 570 -25.88 -0.26 -7.18
CA VAL A 570 -25.42 -0.09 -8.56
C VAL A 570 -24.10 -0.85 -8.73
N ALA A 571 -24.08 -1.81 -9.64
CA ALA A 571 -22.90 -2.61 -9.95
C ALA A 571 -22.30 -2.18 -11.28
N TYR A 572 -20.99 -2.01 -11.32
CA TYR A 572 -20.18 -1.81 -12.51
C TYR A 572 -19.40 -3.09 -12.79
N VAL A 573 -19.57 -3.68 -13.96
CA VAL A 573 -19.09 -5.03 -14.27
C VAL A 573 -18.23 -5.01 -15.54
N VAL A 574 -17.11 -5.71 -15.47
CA VAL A 574 -16.26 -6.04 -16.62
C VAL A 574 -16.43 -7.54 -16.90
N LEU A 575 -16.83 -7.86 -18.12
CA LEU A 575 -16.98 -9.25 -18.55
C LEU A 575 -15.62 -9.85 -18.98
N LYS A 576 -15.46 -11.16 -18.85
CA LYS A 576 -14.27 -11.87 -19.36
C LYS A 576 -14.21 -11.93 -20.87
N GLY A 577 -15.38 -12.05 -21.53
CA GLY A 577 -15.52 -12.04 -22.97
C GLY A 577 -15.93 -10.68 -23.55
N ALA A 578 -16.14 -10.62 -24.86
CA ALA A 578 -16.69 -9.44 -25.52
C ALA A 578 -18.08 -9.09 -24.96
N ARG A 579 -18.33 -7.80 -24.75
CA ARG A 579 -19.64 -7.30 -24.29
C ARG A 579 -20.67 -7.54 -25.39
N PRO A 580 -21.72 -8.36 -25.16
CA PRO A 580 -22.81 -8.48 -26.09
C PRO A 580 -23.71 -7.23 -26.07
N GLU A 581 -24.60 -7.11 -27.06
CA GLU A 581 -25.53 -5.99 -27.18
C GLU A 581 -26.99 -6.47 -27.16
N GLY A 582 -27.92 -5.55 -26.96
CA GLY A 582 -29.35 -5.80 -27.05
C GLY A 582 -29.89 -6.81 -26.02
N ASP A 583 -30.71 -7.74 -26.48
CA ASP A 583 -31.43 -8.69 -25.63
C ASP A 583 -30.50 -9.71 -24.95
N GLU A 584 -29.33 -10.00 -25.51
CA GLU A 584 -28.35 -10.87 -24.91
C GLU A 584 -27.73 -10.23 -23.67
N LEU A 585 -27.44 -8.93 -23.75
CA LEU A 585 -26.94 -8.17 -22.60
C LEU A 585 -27.98 -8.12 -21.46
N LYS A 586 -29.27 -7.96 -21.79
CA LYS A 586 -30.37 -8.02 -20.78
C LYS A 586 -30.45 -9.38 -20.08
N LYS A 587 -30.22 -10.48 -20.80
CA LYS A 587 -30.15 -11.80 -20.21
C LYS A 587 -28.99 -11.93 -19.22
N ILE A 588 -27.83 -11.38 -19.55
CA ILE A 588 -26.68 -11.37 -18.64
C ILE A 588 -26.99 -10.54 -17.39
N VAL A 589 -27.61 -9.36 -17.52
CA VAL A 589 -28.06 -8.57 -16.35
C VAL A 589 -28.96 -9.40 -15.44
N ALA A 590 -29.99 -10.06 -16.01
CA ALA A 590 -30.89 -10.89 -15.23
C ALA A 590 -30.13 -12.05 -14.54
N GLN A 591 -29.26 -12.73 -15.28
CA GLN A 591 -28.44 -13.82 -14.74
C GLN A 591 -27.55 -13.37 -13.58
N LEU A 592 -26.86 -12.24 -13.70
CA LEU A 592 -25.98 -11.71 -12.65
C LEU A 592 -26.77 -11.26 -11.42
N ARG A 593 -27.94 -10.65 -11.61
CA ARG A 593 -28.86 -10.28 -10.53
C ARG A 593 -29.33 -11.50 -9.76
N ASP A 594 -29.77 -12.55 -10.49
CA ASP A 594 -30.21 -13.80 -9.86
C ASP A 594 -29.06 -14.53 -9.19
N TRP A 595 -27.86 -14.49 -9.76
CA TRP A 595 -26.65 -15.02 -9.16
C TRP A 595 -26.37 -14.39 -7.81
N VAL A 596 -26.29 -13.05 -7.73
CA VAL A 596 -26.10 -12.33 -6.45
C VAL A 596 -27.22 -12.66 -5.46
N GLY A 597 -28.47 -12.73 -5.95
CA GLY A 597 -29.60 -13.10 -5.12
C GLY A 597 -29.52 -14.51 -4.53
N LYS A 598 -28.87 -15.44 -5.24
CA LYS A 598 -28.63 -16.81 -4.78
C LYS A 598 -27.45 -16.87 -3.79
N GLU A 599 -26.36 -16.17 -4.10
CA GLU A 599 -25.11 -16.21 -3.31
C GLU A 599 -25.24 -15.43 -1.99
N ILE A 600 -25.91 -14.28 -2.00
CA ILE A 600 -26.00 -13.39 -0.83
C ILE A 600 -27.42 -13.29 -0.30
N GLY A 601 -28.38 -13.12 -1.19
CA GLY A 601 -29.79 -12.92 -0.83
C GLY A 601 -30.47 -11.82 -1.67
N PRO A 602 -31.81 -11.79 -1.67
CA PRO A 602 -32.58 -10.88 -2.54
C PRO A 602 -32.31 -9.39 -2.30
N ILE A 603 -31.92 -9.01 -1.07
CA ILE A 603 -31.66 -7.62 -0.68
C ILE A 603 -30.39 -7.07 -1.33
N ALA A 604 -29.42 -7.92 -1.64
CA ALA A 604 -28.16 -7.56 -2.25
C ALA A 604 -28.20 -7.51 -3.79
N LYS A 605 -29.32 -7.91 -4.40
CA LYS A 605 -29.46 -7.88 -5.86
C LYS A 605 -29.23 -6.47 -6.40
N PRO A 606 -28.28 -6.27 -7.34
CA PRO A 606 -28.08 -4.96 -7.94
C PRO A 606 -29.35 -4.44 -8.60
N ASP A 607 -29.73 -3.21 -8.31
CA ASP A 607 -30.86 -2.53 -8.97
C ASP A 607 -30.47 -2.10 -10.39
N GLU A 608 -29.21 -1.68 -10.56
CA GLU A 608 -28.62 -1.33 -11.85
C GLU A 608 -27.32 -2.12 -12.05
N ILE A 609 -27.10 -2.61 -13.28
CA ILE A 609 -25.78 -3.13 -13.72
C ILE A 609 -25.33 -2.35 -14.93
N ARG A 610 -24.11 -1.81 -14.89
CA ARG A 610 -23.46 -1.07 -15.97
C ARG A 610 -22.18 -1.79 -16.38
N PHE A 611 -21.93 -1.85 -17.67
CA PHE A 611 -20.78 -2.56 -18.20
C PHE A 611 -19.75 -1.61 -18.79
N GLY A 612 -18.49 -1.95 -18.63
CA GLY A 612 -17.36 -1.29 -19.25
C GLY A 612 -16.27 -2.28 -19.62
N ASP A 613 -15.35 -1.87 -20.48
CA ASP A 613 -14.18 -2.69 -20.83
C ASP A 613 -13.18 -2.75 -19.68
N ASN A 614 -13.26 -1.77 -18.75
CA ASN A 614 -12.47 -1.69 -17.55
C ASN A 614 -13.24 -0.92 -16.46
N LEU A 615 -12.71 -0.89 -15.22
CA LEU A 615 -13.19 -0.01 -14.15
C LEU A 615 -12.30 1.23 -14.05
N PRO A 616 -12.81 2.39 -13.58
CA PRO A 616 -11.98 3.55 -13.33
C PRO A 616 -11.05 3.26 -12.17
N LYS A 617 -9.76 3.19 -12.47
CA LYS A 617 -8.69 2.87 -11.51
C LYS A 617 -7.68 3.99 -11.44
N THR A 618 -7.09 4.14 -10.27
CA THR A 618 -5.85 4.88 -10.17
C THR A 618 -4.74 4.13 -10.90
N ARG A 619 -3.66 4.80 -11.23
CA ARG A 619 -2.47 4.16 -11.83
C ARG A 619 -1.84 3.08 -10.94
N SER A 620 -2.18 3.03 -9.65
CA SER A 620 -1.82 1.93 -8.75
C SER A 620 -2.78 0.73 -8.81
N GLY A 621 -3.83 0.81 -9.65
CA GLY A 621 -4.84 -0.23 -9.80
C GLY A 621 -6.04 -0.12 -8.84
N LYS A 622 -6.05 0.83 -7.90
CA LYS A 622 -7.16 1.00 -6.96
C LYS A 622 -8.39 1.57 -7.66
N ILE A 623 -9.54 0.91 -7.51
CA ILE A 623 -10.82 1.36 -8.05
C ILE A 623 -11.24 2.70 -7.43
N MET A 624 -11.60 3.65 -8.29
CA MET A 624 -12.02 4.99 -7.89
C MET A 624 -13.55 5.04 -7.66
N ARG A 625 -14.02 4.41 -6.58
CA ARG A 625 -15.46 4.31 -6.26
C ARG A 625 -16.15 5.65 -6.19
N ARG A 626 -15.44 6.72 -5.81
CA ARG A 626 -15.99 8.08 -5.82
C ARG A 626 -16.51 8.49 -7.21
N LEU A 627 -15.76 8.19 -8.27
CA LEU A 627 -16.19 8.46 -9.64
C LEU A 627 -17.40 7.61 -10.04
N LEU A 628 -17.41 6.34 -9.63
CA LEU A 628 -18.55 5.45 -9.86
C LEU A 628 -19.81 5.92 -9.15
N ARG A 629 -19.70 6.47 -7.94
CA ARG A 629 -20.84 7.08 -7.23
C ARG A 629 -21.38 8.31 -7.97
N SER A 630 -20.52 9.23 -8.42
CA SER A 630 -20.96 10.38 -9.21
C SER A 630 -21.66 9.94 -10.51
N LEU A 631 -21.10 8.92 -11.20
CA LEU A 631 -21.74 8.33 -12.39
C LEU A 631 -23.10 7.70 -12.06
N ALA A 632 -23.21 6.97 -10.93
CA ALA A 632 -24.46 6.34 -10.50
C ALA A 632 -25.56 7.38 -10.25
N LYS A 633 -25.19 8.50 -9.64
CA LYS A 633 -26.11 9.62 -9.35
C LYS A 633 -26.41 10.49 -10.57
N GLY A 634 -25.67 10.37 -11.68
CA GLY A 634 -25.77 11.25 -12.85
C GLY A 634 -25.20 12.64 -12.62
N GLU A 635 -24.30 12.80 -11.63
CA GLU A 635 -23.63 14.05 -11.32
C GLU A 635 -22.47 14.31 -12.28
N GLU A 636 -22.17 15.59 -12.56
CA GLU A 636 -20.93 15.96 -13.25
C GLU A 636 -19.72 15.59 -12.39
N ILE A 637 -18.69 15.02 -13.02
CA ILE A 637 -17.46 14.67 -12.35
C ILE A 637 -16.63 15.94 -12.18
N THR A 638 -16.81 16.62 -11.05
CA THR A 638 -16.03 17.81 -10.65
C THR A 638 -14.78 17.45 -9.84
N SER A 639 -14.68 16.19 -9.43
CA SER A 639 -13.59 15.70 -8.61
C SER A 639 -12.31 15.47 -9.41
N ASP A 640 -11.16 15.56 -8.74
CA ASP A 640 -9.84 15.32 -9.34
C ASP A 640 -9.75 13.92 -9.99
N ILE A 641 -9.59 13.89 -11.30
CA ILE A 641 -9.41 12.67 -12.13
C ILE A 641 -7.94 12.49 -12.52
N SER A 642 -7.03 13.31 -12.02
CA SER A 642 -5.60 13.31 -12.39
C SER A 642 -4.88 11.99 -12.13
N THR A 643 -5.41 11.21 -11.20
CA THR A 643 -4.88 9.88 -10.85
C THR A 643 -5.49 8.75 -11.69
N LEU A 644 -6.47 9.05 -12.54
CA LEU A 644 -7.18 8.07 -13.36
C LEU A 644 -6.28 7.58 -14.51
N ASP A 645 -6.17 6.28 -14.65
CA ASP A 645 -5.33 5.65 -15.68
C ASP A 645 -5.86 5.89 -17.10
N ASN A 646 -7.18 5.75 -17.30
CA ASN A 646 -7.84 5.97 -18.58
C ASN A 646 -9.15 6.74 -18.41
N PRO A 647 -9.20 8.05 -18.72
CA PRO A 647 -10.42 8.86 -18.61
C PRO A 647 -11.57 8.42 -19.55
N ALA A 648 -11.28 7.84 -20.70
CA ALA A 648 -12.30 7.43 -21.68
C ALA A 648 -13.26 6.34 -21.14
N ILE A 649 -12.84 5.60 -20.09
CA ILE A 649 -13.69 4.58 -19.47
C ILE A 649 -14.94 5.16 -18.80
N LEU A 650 -14.90 6.41 -18.38
CA LEU A 650 -16.03 7.06 -17.70
C LEU A 650 -17.25 7.22 -18.62
N ASP A 651 -17.02 7.41 -19.92
CA ASP A 651 -18.13 7.56 -20.88
C ASP A 651 -18.84 6.23 -21.15
N GLN A 652 -18.10 5.12 -21.18
CA GLN A 652 -18.68 3.77 -21.30
C GLN A 652 -19.57 3.40 -20.10
N LEU A 653 -19.18 3.81 -18.90
CA LEU A 653 -19.88 3.48 -17.66
C LEU A 653 -21.10 4.35 -17.36
N LYS A 654 -21.40 5.35 -18.19
CA LYS A 654 -22.63 6.16 -18.07
C LYS A 654 -23.87 5.40 -18.54
N GLU A 655 -23.71 4.42 -19.42
CA GLU A 655 -24.80 3.70 -20.03
C GLU A 655 -25.47 2.72 -19.08
N VAL A 656 -26.76 2.87 -18.85
CA VAL A 656 -27.57 1.97 -18.02
C VAL A 656 -28.23 0.95 -18.91
N VAL A 657 -27.98 -0.33 -18.69
CA VAL A 657 -28.71 -1.41 -19.34
C VAL A 657 -30.00 -1.66 -18.56
N LYS A 658 -31.11 -1.33 -19.20
CA LYS A 658 -32.45 -1.52 -18.63
C LYS A 658 -33.05 -2.86 -19.05
#